data_fd43383ff8bac829a7946a9c5485d919
#
_entry.id   fd43383ff8bac829a7946a9c5485d919
#
_cell.length_a   1.000
_cell.length_b   1.000
_cell.length_c   1.000
_cell.angle_alpha   90.00
_cell.angle_beta   90.00
_cell.angle_gamma   90.00
#
_symmetry.space_group_name_H-M   'P 1'
#
loop_
_entity.id
_entity.type
_entity.pdbx_description
1 polymer ?
#
loop_
_entity_poly.entity_id
_entity_poly.type
_entity_poly.pdbx_seq_one_letter_code
_entity_poly.pdbx_strand_id
1 'polypeptide(L)'
;MSHQASKFHTVNQIIYGGTGGGGGKGGVEGGDGGTGEGPKMHYDVQAEQFIVNNHGIQQMDSVERKQIIEWLSPINFFLRQADISQARQGGTGGWLLADPHFQEWESGSGRTLWCHGIPGAGKTVLVSMIVDHLSPRSQNGNLGVACIYLNHKEAEDHTPTGLLSSLWRQLVLGKDLGPLPKKLYQQHQEKQTPLSLDEVFEVLCSVITEFLKVYIVVDAVDEYPETQRQILFEYLAEMGPTVNLMITSRPHITPDSALPNTATLEIRANEDDVGRYVDAQIRRSPRLSKHVQSRINLREEIHSAITCTVDGMFLLAKLHIESLSTKSTVKGVREALKTLPKTLNNSYDDAMKHIGEQNEESRAIAHSTLTWVANAKRPLTVLEIQTALAVEPGTKSLDEDNILDMEIILSVCAGLVIVDEQLLVVRLVHYTTQEYLDRIQPQQFPDAHIQITRTLLTYLAFDKMMDFEKDANHDPPPLLGYSQYCLAHAAGPPEGALKDLLLDFLSQAGNSRWNWRGTWESPPWTFSNWPLRPSALWVAAATDLREIVQFLLETVPYVPDPDCPEIIVASNYGHLQMTQLLVEHGANINVGSKHSGTPLHRASYNGHKHIVCFLIEQGANVNAQGGGYNSALQAASYNGHENIVQLLIEHGANVNAQGGVYDSALQAASLQGHGNIVQLLIENGANVNAQGGEFGSALQAASLEGHINIVQLLIEHGANANLQGGGYNSALQAASYNGHENIVQLLIKHGANVNAQGGYFGSALQAASYNGHENIVQLLIEQGANVNAQGGDYDSPLQAASYNGHENIVQLLIEHGANVNVQGGSWGSALQAASVKGHGSIVQLLIEQGANVNVQGGYFGSTLQAASVEGHGNIVQLLIEQGANVNAQGGKYASALQAALQSDLRNTMPNYARPYNERIQSLDNVVQILRENGAREPVDTGSISESTASEESDDEQAAV
;
A
#
# COMPACT_ATOMS: atom_id res chain seq x y z
N MET A 1 17.54 -2.42 -25.63
CA MET A 1 17.54 -2.22 -24.19
C MET A 1 17.16 -0.82 -23.72
N SER A 2 16.92 0.12 -24.59
CA SER A 2 16.46 1.47 -24.27
C SER A 2 15.11 1.82 -24.92
N HIS A 3 14.35 0.84 -25.39
CA HIS A 3 13.16 1.09 -26.20
C HIS A 3 11.81 1.07 -25.44
N GLN A 4 11.71 0.46 -24.25
CA GLN A 4 10.46 0.52 -23.48
C GLN A 4 10.39 1.74 -22.57
N ALA A 5 11.47 2.18 -21.96
CA ALA A 5 11.52 3.44 -21.21
C ALA A 5 11.26 4.68 -22.08
N SER A 6 11.56 4.62 -23.39
CA SER A 6 11.33 5.75 -24.31
C SER A 6 9.87 5.92 -24.77
N LYS A 7 9.02 4.89 -24.63
CA LYS A 7 7.60 5.02 -24.99
C LYS A 7 6.81 5.89 -24.00
N PHE A 8 7.23 5.94 -22.73
CA PHE A 8 6.59 6.81 -21.74
C PHE A 8 6.91 8.31 -21.91
N HIS A 9 8.07 8.63 -22.50
CA HIS A 9 8.42 10.03 -22.76
C HIS A 9 7.81 10.61 -24.03
N THR A 10 7.40 9.79 -25.00
CA THR A 10 6.86 10.28 -26.28
C THR A 10 5.44 10.80 -26.16
N VAL A 11 4.66 10.30 -25.19
CA VAL A 11 3.26 10.72 -25.00
C VAL A 11 3.18 12.14 -24.38
N ASN A 12 4.11 12.53 -23.54
CA ASN A 12 4.15 13.87 -22.95
C ASN A 12 4.55 14.98 -23.96
N GLN A 13 5.18 14.63 -25.08
CA GLN A 13 5.54 15.61 -26.12
C GLN A 13 4.39 15.93 -27.10
N ILE A 14 3.37 15.10 -27.19
CA ILE A 14 2.22 15.29 -28.08
C ILE A 14 1.19 16.26 -27.49
N ILE A 15 1.27 16.58 -26.20
CA ILE A 15 0.33 17.46 -25.48
C ILE A 15 0.67 18.95 -25.63
N TYR A 16 1.84 19.31 -26.09
CA TYR A 16 2.14 20.69 -26.44
C TYR A 16 1.51 20.98 -27.80
N GLY A 17 0.33 21.64 -27.76
CA GLY A 17 -0.46 22.02 -28.90
C GLY A 17 0.42 22.66 -29.98
N GLY A 18 0.19 22.24 -31.17
CA GLY A 18 0.87 22.79 -32.34
C GLY A 18 0.77 24.31 -32.29
N THR A 19 1.92 24.97 -32.33
CA THR A 19 2.00 26.39 -32.58
C THR A 19 1.23 26.66 -33.84
N GLY A 20 0.20 27.50 -33.75
CA GLY A 20 -0.59 27.91 -34.87
C GLY A 20 0.33 28.40 -35.99
N GLY A 21 0.20 27.80 -37.15
CA GLY A 21 0.97 28.19 -38.33
C GLY A 21 0.89 29.67 -38.55
N GLY A 22 2.03 30.36 -38.71
CA GLY A 22 2.07 31.78 -38.98
C GLY A 22 1.25 32.12 -40.22
N GLY A 23 0.31 33.05 -40.05
CA GLY A 23 -0.59 33.51 -41.13
C GLY A 23 0.23 34.01 -42.32
N GLY A 24 0.00 33.36 -43.47
CA GLY A 24 0.50 33.88 -44.74
C GLY A 24 -0.07 35.27 -45.00
N LYS A 25 0.78 36.18 -45.49
CA LYS A 25 0.34 37.54 -45.92
C LYS A 25 -0.77 37.41 -46.99
N GLY A 26 -1.98 37.79 -46.62
CA GLY A 26 -3.12 37.71 -47.47
C GLY A 26 -3.10 38.77 -48.55
N GLY A 27 -3.49 38.35 -49.74
CA GLY A 27 -4.08 39.26 -50.76
C GLY A 27 -5.54 39.54 -50.42
N VAL A 28 -6.00 40.68 -50.81
CA VAL A 28 -7.35 41.24 -50.58
C VAL A 28 -8.40 40.31 -51.14
N GLU A 29 -9.16 39.61 -50.31
CA GLU A 29 -10.56 39.27 -50.41
C GLU A 29 -10.95 38.39 -49.25
N GLY A 30 -11.94 38.86 -48.49
CA GLY A 30 -12.40 38.17 -47.29
C GLY A 30 -13.13 36.89 -47.60
N GLY A 31 -12.61 35.79 -47.12
CA GLY A 31 -13.31 34.51 -47.01
C GLY A 31 -13.72 34.27 -45.55
N ASP A 32 -14.98 33.85 -45.37
CA ASP A 32 -15.55 33.56 -44.05
C ASP A 32 -14.66 32.62 -43.22
N GLY A 33 -14.42 33.01 -41.96
CA GLY A 33 -13.63 32.22 -41.01
C GLY A 33 -14.30 30.87 -40.75
N GLY A 34 -13.65 29.82 -41.20
CA GLY A 34 -14.03 28.47 -40.85
C GLY A 34 -13.88 28.28 -39.32
N THR A 35 -14.94 27.82 -38.69
CA THR A 35 -14.91 27.36 -37.29
C THR A 35 -13.85 26.28 -37.20
N GLY A 36 -12.75 26.62 -36.54
CA GLY A 36 -11.67 25.64 -36.26
C GLY A 36 -12.24 24.54 -35.41
N GLU A 37 -12.41 23.37 -35.99
CA GLU A 37 -12.57 22.15 -35.21
C GLU A 37 -11.29 21.97 -34.37
N GLY A 38 -11.46 21.97 -33.05
CA GLY A 38 -10.39 21.64 -32.15
C GLY A 38 -9.82 20.25 -32.45
N PRO A 39 -8.58 19.96 -32.10
CA PRO A 39 -7.94 18.70 -32.44
C PRO A 39 -8.74 17.54 -31.90
N LYS A 40 -9.16 16.63 -32.76
CA LYS A 40 -9.71 15.31 -32.36
C LYS A 40 -8.58 14.52 -31.79
N MET A 41 -8.56 14.38 -30.45
CA MET A 41 -7.61 13.52 -29.76
C MET A 41 -8.11 12.08 -29.86
N HIS A 42 -7.37 11.23 -30.54
CA HIS A 42 -7.45 9.78 -30.41
C HIS A 42 -6.62 9.38 -29.18
N TYR A 43 -7.28 8.87 -28.16
CA TYR A 43 -6.62 8.33 -27.00
C TYR A 43 -6.42 6.82 -27.17
N ASP A 44 -5.16 6.39 -27.23
CA ASP A 44 -4.80 5.04 -26.81
C ASP A 44 -4.81 5.08 -25.28
N VAL A 45 -5.87 4.54 -24.71
CA VAL A 45 -6.18 4.74 -23.28
C VAL A 45 -5.39 3.72 -22.45
N GLN A 46 -4.30 4.16 -21.88
CA GLN A 46 -3.86 3.62 -20.58
C GLN A 46 -4.67 4.34 -19.51
N ALA A 47 -5.22 3.62 -18.53
CA ALA A 47 -6.18 4.14 -17.55
C ALA A 47 -5.71 5.36 -16.75
N GLU A 48 -4.41 5.63 -16.70
CA GLU A 48 -3.81 6.83 -16.09
C GLU A 48 -4.06 8.12 -16.89
N GLN A 49 -4.60 8.04 -18.14
CA GLN A 49 -4.78 9.18 -19.04
C GLN A 49 -6.19 9.80 -19.00
N PHE A 50 -7.11 9.27 -18.19
CA PHE A 50 -8.49 9.75 -18.17
C PHE A 50 -8.69 11.12 -17.51
N ILE A 51 -7.67 11.68 -16.86
CA ILE A 51 -7.78 12.99 -16.19
C ILE A 51 -6.63 13.90 -16.62
N VAL A 52 -6.79 14.59 -17.74
CA VAL A 52 -5.98 15.77 -18.06
C VAL A 52 -6.77 17.01 -17.66
N ASN A 53 -6.47 17.55 -16.49
CA ASN A 53 -6.98 18.84 -16.09
C ASN A 53 -6.14 19.99 -16.67
N ASN A 54 -6.77 20.85 -17.44
CA ASN A 54 -6.22 22.08 -18.02
C ASN A 54 -6.17 23.24 -17.00
N HIS A 55 -5.67 23.00 -15.79
CA HIS A 55 -5.44 24.11 -14.84
C HIS A 55 -3.98 24.02 -14.39
N GLY A 56 -3.25 25.12 -14.68
CA GLY A 56 -1.85 25.25 -14.31
C GLY A 56 -1.66 25.18 -12.80
N ILE A 57 -1.24 24.00 -12.36
CA ILE A 57 -0.75 23.76 -10.99
C ILE A 57 0.77 23.97 -11.06
N GLN A 58 1.29 24.77 -10.14
CA GLN A 58 2.72 24.93 -9.94
C GLN A 58 3.38 23.56 -9.81
N GLN A 59 4.46 23.34 -10.58
CA GLN A 59 5.22 22.12 -10.63
C GLN A 59 5.76 21.77 -9.25
N MET A 60 5.07 20.88 -8.54
CA MET A 60 5.75 19.99 -7.62
C MET A 60 6.41 18.86 -8.42
N ASP A 61 7.54 18.39 -7.96
CA ASP A 61 8.29 17.31 -8.59
C ASP A 61 7.33 16.15 -8.91
N SER A 62 7.08 15.91 -10.18
CA SER A 62 6.13 14.88 -10.63
C SER A 62 6.52 13.47 -10.16
N VAL A 63 7.78 13.29 -9.79
CA VAL A 63 8.36 12.04 -9.30
C VAL A 63 7.97 11.81 -7.83
N GLU A 64 8.14 12.81 -6.97
CA GLU A 64 7.79 12.71 -5.54
C GLU A 64 6.28 12.50 -5.35
N ARG A 65 5.45 13.24 -6.07
CA ARG A 65 4.00 13.04 -6.07
C ARG A 65 3.62 11.59 -6.42
N LYS A 66 4.24 11.02 -7.45
CA LYS A 66 4.00 9.64 -7.88
C LYS A 66 4.43 8.65 -6.80
N GLN A 67 5.58 8.86 -6.20
CA GLN A 67 6.09 8.02 -5.11
C GLN A 67 5.15 8.01 -3.90
N ILE A 68 4.64 9.18 -3.50
CA ILE A 68 3.68 9.28 -2.39
C ILE A 68 2.38 8.54 -2.72
N ILE A 69 1.84 8.70 -3.93
CA ILE A 69 0.61 8.02 -4.33
C ILE A 69 0.79 6.50 -4.37
N GLU A 70 1.89 6.01 -4.95
CA GLU A 70 2.18 4.57 -5.05
C GLU A 70 2.43 3.94 -3.67
N TRP A 71 3.12 4.68 -2.79
CA TRP A 71 3.38 4.24 -1.43
C TRP A 71 2.11 4.19 -0.58
N LEU A 72 1.27 5.23 -0.61
CA LEU A 72 0.06 5.32 0.21
C LEU A 72 -1.02 4.37 -0.32
N SER A 73 -1.11 4.19 -1.63
CA SER A 73 -2.13 3.36 -2.27
C SER A 73 -1.55 2.49 -3.39
N PRO A 74 -1.12 1.26 -3.09
CA PRO A 74 -0.63 0.32 -4.10
C PRO A 74 -1.76 -0.21 -5.01
N ILE A 75 -3.02 -0.24 -4.54
CA ILE A 75 -4.15 -0.75 -5.30
C ILE A 75 -4.66 0.31 -6.27
N ASN A 76 -4.83 -0.08 -7.55
CA ASN A 76 -5.28 0.79 -8.62
C ASN A 76 -6.49 0.20 -9.36
N PHE A 77 -7.71 0.64 -9.03
CA PHE A 77 -8.94 0.18 -9.69
C PHE A 77 -9.25 0.85 -11.04
N PHE A 78 -8.50 1.85 -11.46
CA PHE A 78 -8.71 2.48 -12.77
C PHE A 78 -8.51 1.51 -13.94
N LEU A 79 -7.50 0.64 -13.83
CA LEU A 79 -7.26 -0.39 -14.84
C LEU A 79 -8.45 -1.33 -14.94
N ARG A 80 -8.97 -1.77 -13.81
CA ARG A 80 -10.14 -2.65 -13.74
C ARG A 80 -11.40 -1.98 -14.29
N GLN A 81 -11.62 -0.71 -13.94
CA GLN A 81 -12.73 0.09 -14.48
C GLN A 81 -12.66 0.20 -16.00
N ALA A 82 -11.49 0.52 -16.54
CA ALA A 82 -11.28 0.69 -17.97
C ALA A 82 -11.55 -0.63 -18.74
N ASP A 83 -11.10 -1.74 -18.21
CA ASP A 83 -11.27 -3.08 -18.78
C ASP A 83 -12.76 -3.47 -18.85
N ILE A 84 -13.50 -3.30 -17.77
CA ILE A 84 -14.94 -3.58 -17.73
C ILE A 84 -15.70 -2.63 -18.66
N SER A 85 -15.33 -1.35 -18.70
CA SER A 85 -15.95 -0.36 -19.55
C SER A 85 -15.76 -0.67 -21.05
N GLN A 86 -14.55 -1.10 -21.43
CA GLN A 86 -14.23 -1.51 -22.82
C GLN A 86 -14.97 -2.79 -23.21
N ALA A 87 -15.08 -3.77 -22.31
CA ALA A 87 -15.78 -5.03 -22.56
C ALA A 87 -17.31 -4.85 -22.64
N ARG A 88 -17.84 -3.74 -22.14
CA ARG A 88 -19.28 -3.45 -22.10
C ARG A 88 -19.87 -3.27 -23.49
N GLN A 89 -21.03 -3.88 -23.72
CA GLN A 89 -21.81 -3.63 -24.93
C GLN A 89 -22.48 -2.26 -24.88
N GLY A 90 -22.14 -1.37 -25.80
CA GLY A 90 -22.75 -0.04 -25.87
C GLY A 90 -24.27 -0.09 -25.97
N GLY A 91 -24.96 0.81 -25.26
CA GLY A 91 -26.41 0.94 -25.21
C GLY A 91 -27.12 -0.02 -24.25
N THR A 92 -26.38 -0.82 -23.42
CA THR A 92 -26.97 -1.63 -22.34
C THR A 92 -26.88 -0.90 -21.00
N GLY A 93 -27.75 -1.26 -20.04
CA GLY A 93 -27.77 -0.74 -18.67
C GLY A 93 -28.54 0.57 -18.46
N GLY A 94 -29.00 1.23 -19.52
CA GLY A 94 -29.69 2.51 -19.42
C GLY A 94 -30.95 2.54 -18.56
N TRP A 95 -31.57 1.39 -18.34
CA TRP A 95 -32.72 1.23 -17.47
C TRP A 95 -32.42 1.61 -16.01
N LEU A 96 -31.20 1.31 -15.55
CA LEU A 96 -30.80 1.61 -14.16
C LEU A 96 -30.75 3.12 -13.91
N LEU A 97 -30.28 3.90 -14.89
CA LEU A 97 -30.26 5.37 -14.79
C LEU A 97 -31.66 5.98 -14.75
N ALA A 98 -32.66 5.27 -15.27
CA ALA A 98 -34.06 5.68 -15.25
C ALA A 98 -34.81 5.17 -14.01
N ASP A 99 -34.21 4.30 -13.19
CA ASP A 99 -34.83 3.76 -12.00
C ASP A 99 -35.00 4.83 -10.92
N PRO A 100 -36.19 4.94 -10.28
CA PRO A 100 -36.46 5.95 -9.26
C PRO A 100 -35.51 5.88 -8.04
N HIS A 101 -35.12 4.68 -7.58
CA HIS A 101 -34.22 4.52 -6.44
C HIS A 101 -32.82 5.01 -6.79
N PHE A 102 -32.34 4.76 -8.03
CA PHE A 102 -31.08 5.29 -8.52
C PHE A 102 -31.11 6.82 -8.63
N GLN A 103 -32.18 7.40 -9.20
CA GLN A 103 -32.31 8.85 -9.32
C GLN A 103 -32.39 9.56 -7.96
N GLU A 104 -33.08 8.94 -6.98
CA GLU A 104 -33.14 9.43 -5.63
C GLU A 104 -31.79 9.32 -4.90
N TRP A 105 -31.04 8.26 -5.13
CA TRP A 105 -29.68 8.10 -4.63
C TRP A 105 -28.73 9.09 -5.29
N GLU A 106 -28.79 9.26 -6.62
CA GLU A 106 -27.93 10.18 -7.37
C GLU A 106 -28.16 11.64 -6.95
N SER A 107 -29.41 12.08 -6.80
CA SER A 107 -29.76 13.47 -6.46
C SER A 107 -29.63 13.77 -4.95
N GLY A 108 -29.89 12.80 -4.08
CA GLY A 108 -29.81 12.93 -2.62
C GLY A 108 -28.37 13.03 -2.09
N SER A 109 -28.19 13.22 -0.78
CA SER A 109 -26.90 13.27 -0.11
C SER A 109 -26.93 12.36 1.13
N GLY A 110 -25.79 11.68 1.44
CA GLY A 110 -25.68 10.75 2.55
C GLY A 110 -26.59 9.52 2.41
N ARG A 111 -26.72 8.97 1.21
CA ARG A 111 -27.60 7.85 0.87
C ARG A 111 -26.82 6.62 0.46
N THR A 112 -27.34 5.46 0.84
CA THR A 112 -26.83 4.15 0.40
C THR A 112 -27.82 3.50 -0.56
N LEU A 113 -27.36 3.05 -1.73
CA LEU A 113 -28.11 2.21 -2.66
C LEU A 113 -27.52 0.80 -2.64
N TRP A 114 -28.26 -0.15 -2.11
CA TRP A 114 -27.84 -1.56 -2.03
C TRP A 114 -28.43 -2.34 -3.21
N CYS A 115 -27.58 -2.70 -4.16
CA CYS A 115 -27.96 -3.42 -5.36
C CYS A 115 -27.66 -4.91 -5.24
N HIS A 116 -28.69 -5.73 -5.05
CA HIS A 116 -28.52 -7.18 -4.98
C HIS A 116 -29.02 -7.88 -6.25
N GLY A 117 -28.40 -9.00 -6.59
CA GLY A 117 -28.82 -9.76 -7.75
C GLY A 117 -28.08 -11.09 -7.88
N ILE A 118 -28.72 -12.02 -8.60
CA ILE A 118 -28.19 -13.35 -8.84
C ILE A 118 -26.83 -13.29 -9.57
N PRO A 119 -25.99 -14.34 -9.43
CA PRO A 119 -24.77 -14.47 -10.17
C PRO A 119 -25.00 -14.32 -11.67
N GLY A 120 -24.14 -13.56 -12.34
CA GLY A 120 -24.23 -13.36 -13.80
C GLY A 120 -25.33 -12.39 -14.25
N ALA A 121 -26.02 -11.68 -13.36
CA ALA A 121 -27.01 -10.65 -13.72
C ALA A 121 -26.41 -9.39 -14.36
N GLY A 122 -25.10 -9.21 -14.28
CA GLY A 122 -24.39 -8.08 -14.87
C GLY A 122 -24.10 -6.92 -13.89
N LYS A 123 -24.12 -7.16 -12.57
CA LYS A 123 -23.88 -6.13 -11.52
C LYS A 123 -22.59 -5.34 -11.75
N THR A 124 -21.47 -6.01 -11.94
CA THR A 124 -20.17 -5.39 -12.19
C THR A 124 -20.14 -4.49 -13.45
N VAL A 125 -20.81 -4.93 -14.51
CA VAL A 125 -20.93 -4.14 -15.75
C VAL A 125 -21.78 -2.89 -15.55
N LEU A 126 -22.87 -2.99 -14.75
CA LEU A 126 -23.69 -1.84 -14.38
C LEU A 126 -22.94 -0.87 -13.46
N VAL A 127 -22.15 -1.37 -12.51
CA VAL A 127 -21.25 -0.55 -11.69
C VAL A 127 -20.30 0.26 -12.57
N SER A 128 -19.62 -0.38 -13.51
CA SER A 128 -18.73 0.31 -14.45
C SER A 128 -19.47 1.39 -15.27
N MET A 129 -20.70 1.10 -15.71
CA MET A 129 -21.53 2.09 -16.40
C MET A 129 -21.86 3.30 -15.53
N ILE A 130 -22.17 3.08 -14.25
CA ILE A 130 -22.47 4.17 -13.30
C ILE A 130 -21.24 5.03 -13.05
N VAL A 131 -20.07 4.40 -12.85
CA VAL A 131 -18.82 5.13 -12.69
C VAL A 131 -18.53 5.99 -13.92
N ASP A 132 -18.70 5.45 -15.14
CA ASP A 132 -18.56 6.21 -16.39
C ASP A 132 -19.61 7.34 -16.52
N HIS A 133 -20.85 7.12 -16.03
CA HIS A 133 -21.90 8.13 -16.05
C HIS A 133 -21.63 9.31 -15.09
N LEU A 134 -21.03 9.02 -13.92
CA LEU A 134 -20.74 10.03 -12.90
C LEU A 134 -19.42 10.78 -13.17
N SER A 135 -18.41 10.09 -13.75
CA SER A 135 -17.07 10.64 -13.95
C SER A 135 -16.99 11.93 -14.78
N PRO A 136 -17.75 12.14 -15.88
CA PRO A 136 -17.73 13.41 -16.60
C PRO A 136 -18.23 14.60 -15.80
N ARG A 137 -19.08 14.37 -14.80
CA ARG A 137 -19.62 15.41 -13.94
C ARG A 137 -18.62 15.83 -12.85
N SER A 138 -17.64 14.98 -12.54
CA SER A 138 -16.57 15.29 -11.60
C SER A 138 -15.53 16.26 -12.18
N GLN A 139 -15.47 16.44 -13.48
CA GLN A 139 -14.53 17.35 -14.16
C GLN A 139 -14.69 18.84 -13.75
N ASN A 140 -15.81 19.22 -13.16
CA ASN A 140 -16.01 20.58 -12.63
C ASN A 140 -15.41 20.78 -11.22
N GLY A 141 -14.67 19.80 -10.68
CA GLY A 141 -13.94 19.90 -9.40
C GLY A 141 -14.78 19.77 -8.13
N ASN A 142 -16.11 19.79 -8.22
CA ASN A 142 -17.02 19.81 -7.06
C ASN A 142 -17.59 18.45 -6.68
N LEU A 143 -17.43 17.43 -7.53
CA LEU A 143 -17.93 16.07 -7.30
C LEU A 143 -16.76 15.08 -7.30
N GLY A 144 -16.72 14.19 -6.31
CA GLY A 144 -15.79 13.05 -6.24
C GLY A 144 -16.46 11.77 -6.72
N VAL A 145 -15.74 10.92 -7.44
CA VAL A 145 -16.19 9.57 -7.83
C VAL A 145 -15.05 8.58 -7.57
N ALA A 146 -15.33 7.53 -6.81
CA ALA A 146 -14.38 6.46 -6.56
C ALA A 146 -15.08 5.09 -6.56
N CYS A 147 -14.35 4.03 -6.92
CA CYS A 147 -14.88 2.68 -6.97
C CYS A 147 -13.93 1.65 -6.39
N ILE A 148 -14.51 0.56 -5.90
CA ILE A 148 -13.83 -0.65 -5.44
C ILE A 148 -14.44 -1.84 -6.19
N TYR A 149 -13.58 -2.71 -6.76
CA TYR A 149 -13.97 -3.97 -7.37
C TYR A 149 -13.37 -5.13 -6.56
N LEU A 150 -14.20 -5.76 -5.71
CA LEU A 150 -13.77 -6.88 -4.89
C LEU A 150 -13.72 -8.18 -5.71
N ASN A 151 -12.78 -9.06 -5.34
CA ASN A 151 -12.59 -10.36 -5.96
C ASN A 151 -12.04 -11.33 -4.92
N HIS A 152 -12.65 -12.49 -4.77
CA HIS A 152 -12.28 -13.50 -3.79
C HIS A 152 -10.83 -14.01 -3.91
N LYS A 153 -10.21 -13.98 -5.11
CA LYS A 153 -8.80 -14.37 -5.31
C LYS A 153 -7.79 -13.32 -4.85
N GLU A 154 -8.23 -12.08 -4.74
CA GLU A 154 -7.42 -10.93 -4.32
C GLU A 154 -7.79 -10.48 -2.90
N ALA A 155 -8.71 -11.20 -2.24
CA ALA A 155 -9.26 -10.80 -0.95
C ALA A 155 -8.22 -10.78 0.18
N GLU A 156 -7.18 -11.62 0.10
CA GLU A 156 -6.06 -11.62 1.06
C GLU A 156 -5.14 -10.41 0.87
N ASP A 157 -4.98 -9.93 -0.38
CA ASP A 157 -4.17 -8.76 -0.72
C ASP A 157 -4.95 -7.45 -0.53
N HIS A 158 -6.28 -7.50 -0.58
CA HIS A 158 -7.18 -6.37 -0.44
C HIS A 158 -7.55 -6.12 1.02
N THR A 159 -6.61 -5.65 1.83
CA THR A 159 -6.90 -5.26 3.22
C THR A 159 -7.84 -4.04 3.27
N PRO A 160 -8.62 -3.81 4.35
CA PRO A 160 -9.42 -2.59 4.51
C PRO A 160 -8.60 -1.31 4.33
N THR A 161 -7.36 -1.28 4.84
CA THR A 161 -6.39 -0.19 4.66
C THR A 161 -6.09 0.05 3.17
N GLY A 162 -5.79 -1.00 2.41
CA GLY A 162 -5.53 -0.92 0.99
C GLY A 162 -6.75 -0.47 0.18
N LEU A 163 -7.96 -0.90 0.57
CA LEU A 163 -9.20 -0.50 -0.09
C LEU A 163 -9.53 0.98 0.17
N LEU A 164 -9.43 1.46 1.41
CA LEU A 164 -9.66 2.88 1.72
C LEU A 164 -8.61 3.78 1.06
N SER A 165 -7.36 3.36 1.04
CA SER A 165 -6.29 4.10 0.35
C SER A 165 -6.53 4.18 -1.15
N SER A 166 -7.13 3.14 -1.76
CA SER A 166 -7.49 3.17 -3.18
C SER A 166 -8.59 4.18 -3.51
N LEU A 167 -9.55 4.40 -2.59
CA LEU A 167 -10.55 5.46 -2.72
C LEU A 167 -9.90 6.84 -2.68
N TRP A 168 -8.97 7.06 -1.74
CA TRP A 168 -8.20 8.29 -1.69
C TRP A 168 -7.42 8.54 -2.99
N ARG A 169 -6.71 7.51 -3.50
CA ARG A 169 -5.96 7.61 -4.77
C ARG A 169 -6.84 8.12 -5.91
N GLN A 170 -8.07 7.62 -5.98
CA GLN A 170 -9.00 8.01 -7.03
C GLN A 170 -9.51 9.46 -6.87
N LEU A 171 -9.76 9.90 -5.65
CA LEU A 171 -10.27 11.24 -5.35
C LEU A 171 -9.21 12.34 -5.45
N VAL A 172 -7.93 12.02 -5.21
CA VAL A 172 -6.83 12.99 -5.23
C VAL A 172 -6.24 13.21 -6.64
N LEU A 173 -6.65 12.42 -7.63
CA LEU A 173 -6.18 12.57 -9.00
C LEU A 173 -6.52 13.96 -9.55
N GLY A 174 -5.49 14.65 -10.05
CA GLY A 174 -5.62 16.04 -10.57
C GLY A 174 -5.73 17.13 -9.52
N LYS A 175 -5.66 16.80 -8.23
CA LYS A 175 -5.65 17.74 -7.10
C LYS A 175 -4.29 17.79 -6.43
N ASP A 176 -4.03 18.78 -5.58
CA ASP A 176 -2.87 18.74 -4.68
C ASP A 176 -3.04 17.60 -3.65
N LEU A 177 -1.94 16.97 -3.26
CA LEU A 177 -1.95 15.91 -2.24
C LEU A 177 -2.32 16.44 -0.85
N GLY A 178 -2.18 17.73 -0.64
CA GLY A 178 -2.30 18.33 0.69
C GLY A 178 -1.08 18.05 1.58
N PRO A 179 -1.05 18.61 2.78
CA PRO A 179 0.08 18.45 3.70
C PRO A 179 0.12 17.08 4.39
N LEU A 180 -1.05 16.48 4.68
CA LEU A 180 -1.16 15.27 5.48
C LEU A 180 -0.52 14.04 4.80
N PRO A 181 -0.80 13.71 3.52
CA PRO A 181 -0.15 12.58 2.84
C PRO A 181 1.37 12.74 2.73
N LYS A 182 1.86 13.97 2.54
CA LYS A 182 3.30 14.27 2.47
C LYS A 182 3.97 14.04 3.82
N LYS A 183 3.33 14.52 4.89
CA LYS A 183 3.80 14.34 6.27
C LYS A 183 3.86 12.84 6.62
N LEU A 184 2.79 12.08 6.33
CA LEU A 184 2.77 10.63 6.59
C LEU A 184 3.84 9.90 5.78
N TYR A 185 4.01 10.24 4.50
CA TYR A 185 5.05 9.65 3.67
C TYR A 185 6.44 9.83 4.28
N GLN A 186 6.79 11.05 4.69
CA GLN A 186 8.08 11.34 5.32
C GLN A 186 8.24 10.57 6.63
N GLN A 187 7.24 10.60 7.49
CA GLN A 187 7.28 9.93 8.80
C GLN A 187 7.45 8.42 8.69
N HIS A 188 6.71 7.78 7.78
CA HIS A 188 6.77 6.32 7.60
C HIS A 188 8.00 5.87 6.82
N GLN A 189 8.54 6.69 5.91
CA GLN A 189 9.81 6.43 5.25
C GLN A 189 10.98 6.46 6.24
N GLU A 190 10.99 7.40 7.17
CA GLU A 190 12.00 7.48 8.23
C GLU A 190 11.92 6.30 9.20
N LYS A 191 10.70 5.90 9.57
CA LYS A 191 10.45 4.83 10.55
C LYS A 191 10.36 3.42 9.93
N GLN A 192 10.27 3.30 8.61
CA GLN A 192 10.01 2.05 7.88
C GLN A 192 8.78 1.28 8.41
N THR A 193 7.71 2.00 8.75
CA THR A 193 6.46 1.43 9.25
C THR A 193 5.36 1.45 8.16
N PRO A 194 4.43 0.47 8.14
CA PRO A 194 3.25 0.53 7.30
C PRO A 194 2.25 1.56 7.84
N LEU A 195 1.36 2.05 6.97
CA LEU A 195 0.23 2.91 7.35
C LEU A 195 -0.81 2.14 8.17
N SER A 196 -1.35 2.78 9.18
CA SER A 196 -2.52 2.28 9.90
C SER A 196 -3.83 2.54 9.14
N LEU A 197 -4.89 1.82 9.50
CA LEU A 197 -6.21 1.99 8.89
C LEU A 197 -6.78 3.38 9.20
N ASP A 198 -6.60 3.86 10.43
CA ASP A 198 -7.08 5.17 10.87
C ASP A 198 -6.37 6.34 10.15
N GLU A 199 -5.05 6.26 9.94
CA GLU A 199 -4.30 7.25 9.19
C GLU A 199 -4.77 7.35 7.74
N VAL A 200 -5.02 6.19 7.10
CA VAL A 200 -5.58 6.17 5.74
C VAL A 200 -6.98 6.76 5.72
N PHE A 201 -7.80 6.46 6.73
CA PHE A 201 -9.14 7.01 6.85
C PHE A 201 -9.13 8.52 7.05
N GLU A 202 -8.24 9.05 7.90
CA GLU A 202 -8.06 10.49 8.10
C GLU A 202 -7.66 11.20 6.80
N VAL A 203 -6.69 10.64 6.07
CA VAL A 203 -6.27 11.14 4.76
C VAL A 203 -7.44 11.12 3.75
N LEU A 204 -8.22 10.06 3.73
CA LEU A 204 -9.40 9.95 2.88
C LEU A 204 -10.47 10.99 3.25
N CYS A 205 -10.78 11.13 4.52
CA CYS A 205 -11.75 12.12 5.01
C CYS A 205 -11.32 13.57 4.69
N SER A 206 -10.03 13.87 4.79
CA SER A 206 -9.51 15.20 4.45
C SER A 206 -9.80 15.58 3.00
N VAL A 207 -9.64 14.64 2.07
CA VAL A 207 -9.94 14.86 0.65
C VAL A 207 -11.46 14.90 0.37
N ILE A 208 -12.25 14.08 1.07
CA ILE A 208 -13.72 14.08 0.93
C ILE A 208 -14.30 15.45 1.25
N THR A 209 -13.77 16.15 2.26
CA THR A 209 -14.25 17.50 2.64
C THR A 209 -14.05 18.57 1.56
N GLU A 210 -13.17 18.35 0.60
CA GLU A 210 -12.97 19.27 -0.53
C GLU A 210 -14.05 19.19 -1.59
N PHE A 211 -14.94 18.19 -1.53
CA PHE A 211 -16.01 17.98 -2.47
C PHE A 211 -17.36 18.38 -1.89
N LEU A 212 -18.23 18.90 -2.72
CA LEU A 212 -19.65 19.13 -2.35
C LEU A 212 -20.37 17.81 -2.18
N LYS A 213 -19.97 16.79 -2.94
CA LYS A 213 -20.56 15.45 -2.91
C LYS A 213 -19.58 14.42 -3.46
N VAL A 214 -19.53 13.26 -2.82
CA VAL A 214 -18.70 12.12 -3.24
C VAL A 214 -19.58 10.90 -3.48
N TYR A 215 -19.34 10.21 -4.58
CA TYR A 215 -19.94 8.92 -4.89
C TYR A 215 -18.90 7.82 -4.75
N ILE A 216 -19.18 6.85 -3.90
CA ILE A 216 -18.36 5.66 -3.71
C ILE A 216 -19.16 4.45 -4.14
N VAL A 217 -18.61 3.68 -5.07
CA VAL A 217 -19.24 2.47 -5.61
C VAL A 217 -18.41 1.25 -5.26
N VAL A 218 -18.99 0.31 -4.51
CA VAL A 218 -18.33 -0.93 -4.07
C VAL A 218 -19.00 -2.12 -4.72
N ASP A 219 -18.28 -2.83 -5.58
CA ASP A 219 -18.79 -3.99 -6.29
C ASP A 219 -18.43 -5.30 -5.58
N ALA A 220 -19.40 -6.23 -5.58
CA ALA A 220 -19.24 -7.62 -5.18
C ALA A 220 -18.77 -7.83 -3.71
N VAL A 221 -19.41 -7.14 -2.74
CA VAL A 221 -19.05 -7.28 -1.31
C VAL A 221 -19.24 -8.70 -0.76
N ASP A 222 -20.00 -9.55 -1.42
CA ASP A 222 -20.14 -10.97 -1.14
C ASP A 222 -18.85 -11.78 -1.41
N GLU A 223 -17.92 -11.27 -2.20
CA GLU A 223 -16.62 -11.88 -2.49
C GLU A 223 -15.54 -11.49 -1.48
N TYR A 224 -15.87 -10.69 -0.47
CA TYR A 224 -14.93 -10.21 0.56
C TYR A 224 -15.21 -10.92 1.90
N PRO A 225 -14.14 -11.33 2.65
CA PRO A 225 -14.31 -12.04 3.91
C PRO A 225 -15.16 -11.27 4.92
N GLU A 226 -16.01 -11.96 5.66
CA GLU A 226 -17.03 -11.36 6.52
C GLU A 226 -16.44 -10.41 7.57
N THR A 227 -15.35 -10.82 8.23
CA THR A 227 -14.69 -10.00 9.26
C THR A 227 -14.12 -8.71 8.69
N GLN A 228 -13.44 -8.78 7.54
CA GLN A 228 -12.88 -7.61 6.89
C GLN A 228 -13.97 -6.72 6.26
N ARG A 229 -15.06 -7.34 5.78
CA ARG A 229 -16.24 -6.63 5.26
C ARG A 229 -16.93 -5.81 6.33
N GLN A 230 -17.05 -6.31 7.56
CA GLN A 230 -17.61 -5.56 8.69
C GLN A 230 -16.77 -4.32 8.99
N ILE A 231 -15.44 -4.48 9.10
CA ILE A 231 -14.53 -3.35 9.29
C ILE A 231 -14.69 -2.32 8.17
N LEU A 232 -14.72 -2.76 6.90
CA LEU A 232 -14.92 -1.85 5.77
C LEU A 232 -16.24 -1.06 5.88
N PHE A 233 -17.33 -1.71 6.29
CA PHE A 233 -18.63 -1.05 6.43
C PHE A 233 -18.66 -0.03 7.56
N GLU A 234 -18.00 -0.29 8.69
CA GLU A 234 -17.85 0.67 9.78
C GLU A 234 -17.22 1.97 9.27
N TYR A 235 -16.08 1.90 8.59
CA TYR A 235 -15.43 3.08 8.04
C TYR A 235 -16.23 3.76 6.92
N LEU A 236 -16.90 2.99 6.05
CA LEU A 236 -17.76 3.57 5.01
C LEU A 236 -18.95 4.33 5.61
N ALA A 237 -19.52 3.87 6.72
CA ALA A 237 -20.62 4.53 7.40
C ALA A 237 -20.21 5.87 8.07
N GLU A 238 -18.94 5.99 8.47
CA GLU A 238 -18.41 7.17 9.15
C GLU A 238 -17.90 8.27 8.20
N MET A 239 -17.87 8.04 6.88
CA MET A 239 -17.36 9.02 5.88
C MET A 239 -18.16 10.34 5.79
N GLY A 240 -19.31 10.42 6.46
CA GLY A 240 -20.08 11.66 6.58
C GLY A 240 -21.21 11.84 5.55
N PRO A 241 -22.02 12.90 5.72
CA PRO A 241 -23.29 13.08 5.01
C PRO A 241 -23.15 13.54 3.55
N THR A 242 -21.95 13.87 3.09
CA THR A 242 -21.68 14.24 1.70
C THR A 242 -21.40 13.04 0.80
N VAL A 243 -21.23 11.85 1.39
CA VAL A 243 -20.89 10.63 0.67
C VAL A 243 -22.14 9.82 0.34
N ASN A 244 -22.33 9.50 -0.94
CA ASN A 244 -23.32 8.55 -1.41
C ASN A 244 -22.66 7.22 -1.72
N LEU A 245 -23.14 6.14 -1.08
CA LEU A 245 -22.63 4.80 -1.27
C LEU A 245 -23.51 4.01 -2.24
N MET A 246 -22.91 3.28 -3.16
CA MET A 246 -23.58 2.23 -3.92
C MET A 246 -22.84 0.93 -3.70
N ILE A 247 -23.55 -0.11 -3.28
CA ILE A 247 -22.95 -1.39 -2.92
C ILE A 247 -23.65 -2.50 -3.69
N THR A 248 -22.91 -3.41 -4.31
CA THR A 248 -23.48 -4.58 -4.96
C THR A 248 -23.15 -5.87 -4.21
N SER A 249 -24.12 -6.80 -4.19
CA SER A 249 -23.99 -8.09 -3.50
C SER A 249 -24.83 -9.19 -4.17
N ARG A 250 -24.63 -10.44 -3.70
CA ARG A 250 -25.60 -11.53 -3.92
C ARG A 250 -26.82 -11.35 -2.99
N PRO A 251 -27.98 -11.98 -3.32
CA PRO A 251 -29.21 -11.82 -2.56
C PRO A 251 -29.15 -12.28 -1.10
N HIS A 252 -28.23 -13.17 -0.74
CA HIS A 252 -28.09 -13.70 0.63
C HIS A 252 -27.33 -12.77 1.57
N ILE A 253 -26.66 -11.73 1.04
CA ILE A 253 -26.00 -10.71 1.84
C ILE A 253 -26.97 -9.55 2.03
N THR A 254 -27.32 -9.27 3.27
CA THR A 254 -28.23 -8.17 3.64
C THR A 254 -27.45 -6.89 3.92
N PRO A 255 -28.07 -5.71 3.69
CA PRO A 255 -27.46 -4.44 4.08
C PRO A 255 -27.13 -4.40 5.57
N ASP A 256 -25.97 -3.84 5.90
CA ASP A 256 -25.59 -3.58 7.27
C ASP A 256 -26.43 -2.44 7.87
N SER A 257 -26.83 -2.58 9.12
CA SER A 257 -27.63 -1.58 9.85
C SER A 257 -26.87 -0.28 10.13
N ALA A 258 -25.53 -0.30 10.09
CA ALA A 258 -24.69 0.88 10.26
C ALA A 258 -24.73 1.82 9.05
N LEU A 259 -25.06 1.31 7.85
CA LEU A 259 -25.06 2.11 6.63
C LEU A 259 -26.24 3.10 6.58
N PRO A 260 -25.99 4.39 6.28
CA PRO A 260 -27.02 5.42 6.37
C PRO A 260 -28.03 5.35 5.22
N ASN A 261 -29.31 5.59 5.53
CA ASN A 261 -30.39 5.80 4.55
C ASN A 261 -30.39 4.81 3.39
N THR A 262 -30.36 3.52 3.68
CA THR A 262 -30.20 2.43 2.72
C THR A 262 -31.50 2.13 1.97
N ALA A 263 -31.48 2.28 0.63
CA ALA A 263 -32.50 1.77 -0.29
C ALA A 263 -31.98 0.51 -0.97
N THR A 264 -32.84 -0.46 -1.25
CA THR A 264 -32.49 -1.72 -1.93
C THR A 264 -33.06 -1.79 -3.33
N LEU A 265 -32.26 -2.32 -4.27
CA LEU A 265 -32.62 -2.50 -5.67
C LEU A 265 -32.21 -3.90 -6.16
N GLU A 266 -33.13 -4.66 -6.72
CA GLU A 266 -32.80 -5.94 -7.34
C GLU A 266 -32.28 -5.74 -8.78
N ILE A 267 -31.11 -6.31 -9.07
CA ILE A 267 -30.49 -6.29 -10.40
C ILE A 267 -30.79 -7.62 -11.11
N ARG A 268 -31.45 -7.52 -12.26
CA ARG A 268 -31.68 -8.63 -13.20
C ARG A 268 -31.32 -8.20 -14.63
N ALA A 269 -30.89 -9.14 -15.46
CA ALA A 269 -30.66 -8.86 -16.87
C ALA A 269 -31.97 -8.44 -17.54
N ASN A 270 -31.97 -7.25 -18.14
CA ASN A 270 -33.10 -6.71 -18.86
C ASN A 270 -33.22 -7.38 -20.24
N GLU A 271 -34.43 -7.75 -20.66
CA GLU A 271 -34.67 -8.45 -21.94
C GLU A 271 -34.16 -7.65 -23.16
N ASP A 272 -34.34 -6.32 -23.16
CA ASP A 272 -33.88 -5.45 -24.23
C ASP A 272 -32.34 -5.40 -24.29
N ASP A 273 -31.65 -5.43 -23.13
CA ASP A 273 -30.21 -5.43 -23.07
C ASP A 273 -29.64 -6.78 -23.53
N VAL A 274 -30.27 -7.89 -23.12
CA VAL A 274 -29.94 -9.22 -23.64
C VAL A 274 -30.10 -9.26 -25.15
N GLY A 275 -31.20 -8.72 -25.67
CA GLY A 275 -31.47 -8.64 -27.10
C GLY A 275 -30.39 -7.87 -27.85
N ARG A 276 -30.02 -6.67 -27.38
CA ARG A 276 -28.96 -5.84 -27.99
C ARG A 276 -27.61 -6.53 -27.98
N TYR A 277 -27.27 -7.23 -26.87
CA TYR A 277 -26.05 -7.99 -26.76
C TYR A 277 -26.01 -9.14 -27.77
N VAL A 278 -27.06 -9.95 -27.82
CA VAL A 278 -27.20 -11.08 -28.77
C VAL A 278 -27.02 -10.59 -30.19
N ASP A 279 -27.66 -9.48 -30.56
CA ASP A 279 -27.52 -8.87 -31.90
C ASP A 279 -26.09 -8.43 -32.21
N ALA A 280 -25.40 -7.85 -31.25
CA ALA A 280 -24.00 -7.44 -31.41
C ALA A 280 -23.09 -8.66 -31.61
N GLN A 281 -23.30 -9.72 -30.86
CA GLN A 281 -22.50 -10.94 -30.98
C GLN A 281 -22.79 -11.71 -32.28
N ILE A 282 -24.04 -11.74 -32.75
CA ILE A 282 -24.38 -12.26 -34.09
C ILE A 282 -23.57 -11.54 -35.17
N ARG A 283 -23.48 -10.21 -35.08
CA ARG A 283 -22.70 -9.39 -36.05
C ARG A 283 -21.20 -9.66 -35.97
N ARG A 284 -20.67 -9.87 -34.78
CA ARG A 284 -19.23 -10.13 -34.55
C ARG A 284 -18.81 -11.54 -34.98
N SER A 285 -19.72 -12.53 -34.92
CA SER A 285 -19.43 -13.91 -35.34
C SER A 285 -19.61 -14.07 -36.85
N PRO A 286 -18.54 -14.30 -37.66
CA PRO A 286 -18.66 -14.43 -39.10
C PRO A 286 -19.56 -15.60 -39.53
N ARG A 287 -19.52 -16.72 -38.82
CA ARG A 287 -20.33 -17.93 -39.08
C ARG A 287 -21.79 -17.69 -38.76
N LEU A 288 -22.09 -17.19 -37.56
CA LEU A 288 -23.48 -16.98 -37.13
C LEU A 288 -24.14 -15.88 -37.95
N SER A 289 -23.43 -14.78 -38.28
CA SER A 289 -23.87 -13.73 -39.16
C SER A 289 -24.27 -14.27 -40.54
N LYS A 290 -23.46 -15.12 -41.13
CA LYS A 290 -23.74 -15.77 -42.40
C LYS A 290 -24.96 -16.68 -42.33
N HIS A 291 -25.16 -17.42 -41.24
CA HIS A 291 -26.35 -18.25 -41.03
C HIS A 291 -27.61 -17.40 -40.90
N VAL A 292 -27.60 -16.33 -40.16
CA VAL A 292 -28.71 -15.40 -39.98
C VAL A 292 -29.05 -14.70 -41.31
N GLN A 293 -28.06 -14.22 -42.05
CA GLN A 293 -28.28 -13.60 -43.38
C GLN A 293 -28.91 -14.58 -44.36
N SER A 294 -28.60 -15.88 -44.28
CA SER A 294 -29.17 -16.91 -45.16
C SER A 294 -30.62 -17.28 -44.81
N ARG A 295 -31.13 -16.94 -43.65
CA ARG A 295 -32.45 -17.30 -43.09
C ARG A 295 -33.04 -16.16 -42.25
N ILE A 296 -34.01 -15.44 -42.78
CA ILE A 296 -34.60 -14.23 -42.20
C ILE A 296 -35.15 -14.46 -40.78
N ASN A 297 -35.77 -15.61 -40.50
CA ASN A 297 -36.40 -15.87 -39.21
C ASN A 297 -35.39 -16.42 -38.13
N LEU A 298 -34.18 -16.77 -38.53
CA LEU A 298 -33.21 -17.39 -37.60
C LEU A 298 -32.78 -16.42 -36.51
N ARG A 299 -32.72 -15.14 -36.81
CA ARG A 299 -32.40 -14.10 -35.81
C ARG A 299 -33.45 -14.03 -34.69
N GLU A 300 -34.73 -14.03 -35.07
CA GLU A 300 -35.84 -13.99 -34.14
C GLU A 300 -35.93 -15.30 -33.30
N GLU A 301 -35.66 -16.45 -33.98
CA GLU A 301 -35.57 -17.74 -33.28
C GLU A 301 -34.46 -17.74 -32.19
N ILE A 302 -33.30 -17.18 -32.51
CA ILE A 302 -32.17 -17.05 -31.55
C ILE A 302 -32.56 -16.11 -30.40
N HIS A 303 -33.09 -14.95 -30.72
CA HIS A 303 -33.53 -13.97 -29.72
C HIS A 303 -34.55 -14.55 -28.75
N SER A 304 -35.64 -15.07 -29.28
CA SER A 304 -36.72 -15.61 -28.46
C SER A 304 -36.22 -16.77 -27.55
N ALA A 305 -35.42 -17.69 -28.11
CA ALA A 305 -34.94 -18.83 -27.35
C ALA A 305 -33.97 -18.41 -26.23
N ILE A 306 -33.05 -17.48 -26.49
CA ILE A 306 -32.11 -16.99 -25.48
C ILE A 306 -32.85 -16.20 -24.41
N THR A 307 -33.66 -15.19 -24.76
CA THR A 307 -34.37 -14.33 -23.83
C THR A 307 -35.30 -15.14 -22.89
N CYS A 308 -35.99 -16.14 -23.42
CA CYS A 308 -36.84 -17.02 -22.60
C CYS A 308 -36.05 -17.96 -21.67
N THR A 309 -34.76 -18.21 -21.97
CA THR A 309 -33.98 -19.22 -21.20
C THR A 309 -33.11 -18.60 -20.13
N VAL A 310 -32.67 -17.34 -20.28
CA VAL A 310 -31.64 -16.72 -19.41
C VAL A 310 -32.14 -16.32 -18.02
N ASP A 311 -33.43 -16.20 -17.76
CA ASP A 311 -34.08 -15.89 -16.47
C ASP A 311 -33.33 -14.83 -15.63
N GLY A 312 -33.04 -13.70 -16.25
CA GLY A 312 -32.33 -12.59 -15.58
C GLY A 312 -30.80 -12.73 -15.45
N MET A 313 -30.18 -13.77 -16.06
CA MET A 313 -28.73 -14.02 -16.05
C MET A 313 -28.07 -13.64 -17.37
N PHE A 314 -27.39 -12.49 -17.40
CA PHE A 314 -26.70 -12.00 -18.60
C PHE A 314 -25.55 -12.92 -19.04
N LEU A 315 -24.85 -13.51 -18.07
CA LEU A 315 -23.76 -14.47 -18.34
C LEU A 315 -24.26 -15.68 -19.12
N LEU A 316 -25.48 -16.15 -18.82
CA LEU A 316 -26.07 -17.29 -19.53
C LEU A 316 -26.34 -16.94 -21.00
N ALA A 317 -26.79 -15.70 -21.29
CA ALA A 317 -26.92 -15.22 -22.66
C ALA A 317 -25.56 -15.20 -23.41
N LYS A 318 -24.50 -14.81 -22.72
CA LYS A 318 -23.12 -14.85 -23.28
C LYS A 318 -22.72 -16.27 -23.64
N LEU A 319 -22.83 -17.21 -22.73
CA LEU A 319 -22.46 -18.62 -22.95
C LEU A 319 -23.31 -19.26 -24.07
N HIS A 320 -24.60 -18.95 -24.15
CA HIS A 320 -25.47 -19.44 -25.22
C HIS A 320 -25.04 -18.95 -26.60
N ILE A 321 -24.80 -17.65 -26.74
CA ILE A 321 -24.43 -17.09 -28.05
C ILE A 321 -23.04 -17.58 -28.50
N GLU A 322 -22.10 -17.77 -27.56
CA GLU A 322 -20.79 -18.35 -27.81
C GLU A 322 -20.94 -19.79 -28.31
N SER A 323 -21.72 -20.64 -27.61
CA SER A 323 -22.02 -22.01 -28.05
C SER A 323 -22.67 -22.06 -29.43
N LEU A 324 -23.61 -21.17 -29.72
CA LEU A 324 -24.24 -21.10 -31.06
C LEU A 324 -23.26 -20.68 -32.15
N SER A 325 -22.29 -19.83 -31.83
CA SER A 325 -21.27 -19.33 -32.76
C SER A 325 -20.32 -20.42 -33.28
N THR A 326 -20.19 -21.53 -32.53
CA THR A 326 -19.36 -22.70 -32.91
C THR A 326 -20.05 -23.58 -33.94
N LYS A 327 -21.38 -23.50 -34.12
CA LYS A 327 -22.15 -24.40 -34.97
C LYS A 327 -21.90 -24.15 -36.46
N SER A 328 -21.54 -25.18 -37.18
CA SER A 328 -21.18 -25.08 -38.62
C SER A 328 -22.38 -25.02 -39.57
N THR A 329 -23.61 -25.37 -39.12
CA THR A 329 -24.80 -25.40 -39.94
C THR A 329 -26.01 -24.78 -39.28
N VAL A 330 -26.96 -24.22 -40.10
CA VAL A 330 -28.23 -23.68 -39.60
C VAL A 330 -29.06 -24.75 -38.85
N LYS A 331 -28.99 -26.00 -39.28
CA LYS A 331 -29.66 -27.13 -38.61
C LYS A 331 -29.08 -27.31 -37.23
N GLY A 332 -27.74 -27.32 -37.11
CA GLY A 332 -27.05 -27.38 -35.81
C GLY A 332 -27.38 -26.26 -34.86
N VAL A 333 -27.52 -25.01 -35.38
CA VAL A 333 -27.99 -23.87 -34.60
C VAL A 333 -29.39 -24.13 -34.05
N ARG A 334 -30.34 -24.56 -34.88
CA ARG A 334 -31.73 -24.81 -34.47
C ARG A 334 -31.87 -25.99 -33.48
N GLU A 335 -31.02 -26.98 -33.59
CA GLU A 335 -31.00 -28.10 -32.66
C GLU A 335 -30.45 -27.63 -31.31
N ALA A 336 -29.38 -26.85 -31.30
CA ALA A 336 -28.85 -26.27 -30.10
C ALA A 336 -29.84 -25.31 -29.38
N LEU A 337 -30.62 -24.51 -30.14
CA LEU A 337 -31.66 -23.66 -29.55
C LEU A 337 -32.75 -24.42 -28.77
N LYS A 338 -33.02 -25.69 -29.12
CA LYS A 338 -34.00 -26.55 -28.43
C LYS A 338 -33.51 -27.06 -27.08
N THR A 339 -32.21 -27.13 -26.92
CA THR A 339 -31.53 -27.75 -25.78
C THR A 339 -30.69 -26.74 -24.99
N LEU A 340 -30.98 -25.46 -25.10
CA LEU A 340 -30.25 -24.44 -24.33
C LEU A 340 -30.32 -24.72 -22.83
N PRO A 341 -29.16 -24.74 -22.13
CA PRO A 341 -29.10 -24.91 -20.69
C PRO A 341 -29.87 -23.80 -19.95
N LYS A 342 -30.60 -24.16 -18.89
CA LYS A 342 -31.34 -23.19 -18.07
C LYS A 342 -30.56 -22.67 -16.88
N THR A 343 -29.41 -23.25 -16.58
CA THR A 343 -28.57 -22.87 -15.44
C THR A 343 -27.12 -22.75 -15.88
N LEU A 344 -26.35 -21.96 -15.14
CA LEU A 344 -24.90 -21.81 -15.38
C LEU A 344 -24.17 -23.16 -15.28
N ASN A 345 -24.51 -23.99 -14.29
CA ASN A 345 -23.90 -25.29 -14.13
C ASN A 345 -24.07 -26.19 -15.37
N ASN A 346 -25.31 -26.27 -15.91
CA ASN A 346 -25.54 -27.03 -17.12
C ASN A 346 -24.77 -26.47 -18.33
N SER A 347 -24.59 -25.14 -18.40
CA SER A 347 -23.79 -24.51 -19.45
C SER A 347 -22.30 -24.85 -19.31
N TYR A 348 -21.80 -24.94 -18.09
CA TYR A 348 -20.44 -25.37 -17.80
C TYR A 348 -20.23 -26.87 -18.08
N ASP A 349 -21.21 -27.71 -17.74
CA ASP A 349 -21.20 -29.13 -18.09
C ASP A 349 -21.13 -29.33 -19.61
N ASP A 350 -21.90 -28.55 -20.39
CA ASP A 350 -21.86 -28.57 -21.85
C ASP A 350 -20.51 -28.10 -22.42
N ALA A 351 -19.90 -27.06 -21.82
CA ALA A 351 -18.58 -26.58 -22.19
C ALA A 351 -17.50 -27.65 -21.91
N MET A 352 -17.52 -28.27 -20.73
CA MET A 352 -16.59 -29.36 -20.38
C MET A 352 -16.78 -30.59 -21.27
N LYS A 353 -18.03 -30.94 -21.62
CA LYS A 353 -18.32 -32.00 -22.58
C LYS A 353 -17.75 -31.67 -23.95
N HIS A 354 -17.89 -30.42 -24.41
CA HIS A 354 -17.33 -29.96 -25.69
C HIS A 354 -15.79 -30.05 -25.70
N ILE A 355 -15.13 -29.67 -24.58
CA ILE A 355 -13.69 -29.85 -24.41
C ILE A 355 -13.32 -31.34 -24.51
N GLY A 356 -14.09 -32.21 -23.86
CA GLY A 356 -13.88 -33.66 -23.90
C GLY A 356 -14.06 -34.32 -25.29
N GLU A 357 -14.88 -33.74 -26.17
CA GLU A 357 -15.13 -34.19 -27.55
C GLU A 357 -14.08 -33.68 -28.57
N GLN A 358 -13.16 -32.80 -28.16
CA GLN A 358 -12.05 -32.31 -29.02
C GLN A 358 -11.02 -33.43 -29.27
N ASN A 359 -10.12 -33.22 -30.22
CA ASN A 359 -8.99 -34.12 -30.43
C ASN A 359 -8.09 -34.16 -29.18
N GLU A 360 -7.22 -35.15 -29.08
CA GLU A 360 -6.40 -35.41 -27.89
C GLU A 360 -5.49 -34.22 -27.52
N GLU A 361 -4.85 -33.61 -28.50
CA GLU A 361 -3.97 -32.43 -28.31
C GLU A 361 -4.74 -31.22 -27.80
N SER A 362 -5.82 -30.82 -28.46
CA SER A 362 -6.66 -29.67 -28.04
C SER A 362 -7.27 -29.89 -26.67
N ARG A 363 -7.69 -31.11 -26.37
CA ARG A 363 -8.21 -31.48 -25.04
C ARG A 363 -7.14 -31.37 -23.97
N ALA A 364 -5.90 -31.85 -24.24
CA ALA A 364 -4.78 -31.72 -23.30
C ALA A 364 -4.43 -30.28 -23.01
N ILE A 365 -4.37 -29.41 -24.02
CA ILE A 365 -4.13 -27.97 -23.86
C ILE A 365 -5.22 -27.34 -23.01
N ALA A 366 -6.50 -27.62 -23.30
CA ALA A 366 -7.61 -27.08 -22.53
C ALA A 366 -7.59 -27.52 -21.05
N HIS A 367 -7.35 -28.82 -20.80
CA HIS A 367 -7.24 -29.34 -19.43
C HIS A 367 -6.06 -28.73 -18.67
N SER A 368 -4.87 -28.62 -19.28
CA SER A 368 -3.72 -27.97 -18.66
C SER A 368 -3.99 -26.51 -18.37
N THR A 369 -4.59 -25.78 -19.32
CA THR A 369 -4.94 -24.36 -19.11
C THR A 369 -5.92 -24.18 -17.96
N LEU A 370 -7.00 -24.98 -17.90
CA LEU A 370 -7.97 -24.92 -16.79
C LEU A 370 -7.34 -25.32 -15.46
N THR A 371 -6.44 -26.32 -15.47
CA THR A 371 -5.66 -26.71 -14.28
C THR A 371 -4.89 -25.52 -13.72
N TRP A 372 -4.14 -24.82 -14.57
CA TRP A 372 -3.37 -23.66 -14.16
C TRP A 372 -4.26 -22.50 -13.69
N VAL A 373 -5.21 -22.06 -14.53
CA VAL A 373 -6.02 -20.86 -14.24
C VAL A 373 -6.91 -21.05 -13.02
N ALA A 374 -7.48 -22.26 -12.81
CA ALA A 374 -8.33 -22.54 -11.66
C ALA A 374 -7.54 -22.65 -10.34
N ASN A 375 -6.32 -23.21 -10.38
CA ASN A 375 -5.54 -23.50 -9.16
C ASN A 375 -4.42 -22.49 -8.88
N ALA A 376 -4.22 -21.50 -9.75
CA ALA A 376 -3.18 -20.48 -9.54
C ALA A 376 -3.43 -19.67 -8.26
N LYS A 377 -2.36 -19.39 -7.52
CA LYS A 377 -2.39 -18.58 -6.28
C LYS A 377 -2.59 -17.08 -6.55
N ARG A 378 -2.27 -16.62 -7.76
CA ARG A 378 -2.60 -15.30 -8.30
C ARG A 378 -2.91 -15.41 -9.78
N PRO A 379 -3.57 -14.42 -10.39
CA PRO A 379 -3.72 -14.40 -11.84
C PRO A 379 -2.37 -14.52 -12.56
N LEU A 380 -2.33 -15.36 -13.60
CA LEU A 380 -1.14 -15.58 -14.42
C LEU A 380 -1.12 -14.61 -15.60
N THR A 381 0.04 -14.06 -15.91
CA THR A 381 0.22 -13.27 -17.14
C THR A 381 0.12 -14.19 -18.37
N VAL A 382 -0.13 -13.60 -19.52
CA VAL A 382 -0.15 -14.32 -20.81
C VAL A 382 1.15 -15.09 -21.03
N LEU A 383 2.31 -14.43 -20.76
CA LEU A 383 3.62 -15.07 -20.91
C LEU A 383 3.85 -16.19 -19.90
N GLU A 384 3.37 -16.05 -18.66
CA GLU A 384 3.49 -17.10 -17.65
C GLU A 384 2.71 -18.35 -18.04
N ILE A 385 1.46 -18.23 -18.51
CA ILE A 385 0.67 -19.39 -18.90
C ILE A 385 1.23 -20.06 -20.17
N GLN A 386 1.66 -19.28 -21.16
CA GLN A 386 2.29 -19.81 -22.36
C GLN A 386 3.57 -20.61 -22.03
N THR A 387 4.41 -20.03 -21.16
CA THR A 387 5.63 -20.71 -20.68
C THR A 387 5.30 -21.94 -19.88
N ALA A 388 4.32 -21.87 -18.95
CA ALA A 388 3.92 -23.01 -18.12
C ALA A 388 3.41 -24.21 -18.95
N LEU A 389 2.68 -23.94 -20.03
CA LEU A 389 2.19 -24.97 -20.95
C LEU A 389 3.28 -25.55 -21.86
N ALA A 390 4.37 -24.80 -22.09
CA ALA A 390 5.50 -25.21 -22.93
C ALA A 390 6.58 -26.00 -22.16
N VAL A 391 6.58 -25.99 -20.82
CA VAL A 391 7.55 -26.75 -20.02
C VAL A 391 7.24 -28.23 -20.06
N GLU A 392 8.17 -29.04 -20.58
CA GLU A 392 8.10 -30.49 -20.56
C GLU A 392 8.83 -31.05 -19.32
N PRO A 393 8.18 -31.90 -18.51
CA PRO A 393 8.80 -32.50 -17.34
C PRO A 393 10.08 -33.26 -17.67
N GLY A 394 11.17 -33.00 -16.94
CA GLY A 394 12.46 -33.69 -17.09
C GLY A 394 13.38 -33.12 -18.17
N THR A 395 13.01 -32.03 -18.85
CA THR A 395 13.89 -31.30 -19.78
C THR A 395 14.84 -30.37 -18.99
N LYS A 396 15.94 -29.92 -19.62
CA LYS A 396 16.93 -28.99 -19.02
C LYS A 396 16.85 -27.58 -19.58
N SER A 397 15.97 -27.34 -20.54
CA SER A 397 15.74 -26.02 -21.12
C SER A 397 14.33 -25.95 -21.70
N LEU A 398 13.81 -24.74 -21.82
CA LEU A 398 12.55 -24.50 -22.53
C LEU A 398 12.80 -24.64 -24.03
N ASP A 399 11.93 -25.40 -24.70
CA ASP A 399 11.84 -25.42 -26.17
C ASP A 399 10.88 -24.29 -26.59
N GLU A 400 11.42 -23.29 -27.26
CA GLU A 400 10.64 -22.12 -27.71
C GLU A 400 9.60 -22.49 -28.79
N ASP A 401 9.83 -23.59 -29.53
CA ASP A 401 8.88 -24.09 -30.54
C ASP A 401 7.60 -24.69 -29.89
N ASN A 402 7.63 -24.98 -28.59
CA ASN A 402 6.47 -25.48 -27.83
C ASN A 402 5.56 -24.32 -27.29
N ILE A 403 5.95 -23.06 -27.45
CA ILE A 403 5.16 -21.93 -26.97
C ILE A 403 3.94 -21.74 -27.86
N LEU A 404 2.76 -21.93 -27.27
CA LEU A 404 1.48 -21.83 -27.97
C LEU A 404 1.01 -20.38 -28.09
N ASP A 405 0.39 -20.04 -29.24
CA ASP A 405 -0.32 -18.77 -29.36
C ASP A 405 -1.53 -18.71 -28.42
N MET A 406 -1.75 -17.53 -27.78
CA MET A 406 -2.84 -17.34 -26.85
C MET A 406 -4.22 -17.58 -27.49
N GLU A 407 -4.39 -17.24 -28.77
CA GLU A 407 -5.63 -17.51 -29.54
C GLU A 407 -5.94 -19.02 -29.59
N ILE A 408 -4.95 -19.87 -29.75
CA ILE A 408 -5.11 -21.32 -29.72
C ILE A 408 -5.59 -21.76 -28.33
N ILE A 409 -4.89 -21.30 -27.27
CA ILE A 409 -5.22 -21.62 -25.88
C ILE A 409 -6.68 -21.25 -25.55
N LEU A 410 -7.10 -20.03 -25.91
CA LEU A 410 -8.48 -19.56 -25.68
C LEU A 410 -9.50 -20.38 -26.47
N SER A 411 -9.20 -20.69 -27.75
CA SER A 411 -10.13 -21.39 -28.64
C SER A 411 -10.51 -22.79 -28.15
N VAL A 412 -9.57 -23.49 -27.48
CA VAL A 412 -9.80 -24.86 -26.99
C VAL A 412 -10.53 -24.90 -25.64
N CYS A 413 -10.53 -23.79 -24.90
CA CYS A 413 -11.15 -23.68 -23.57
C CYS A 413 -12.67 -23.42 -23.59
N ALA A 414 -13.33 -23.52 -24.75
CA ALA A 414 -14.78 -23.41 -24.91
C ALA A 414 -15.43 -22.18 -24.23
N GLY A 415 -14.73 -21.04 -24.19
CA GLY A 415 -15.21 -19.79 -23.59
C GLY A 415 -15.11 -19.71 -22.06
N LEU A 416 -14.51 -20.70 -21.39
CA LEU A 416 -14.33 -20.68 -19.92
C LEU A 416 -13.18 -19.79 -19.45
N VAL A 417 -12.25 -19.47 -20.35
CA VAL A 417 -11.04 -18.68 -20.09
C VAL A 417 -11.04 -17.42 -20.97
N ILE A 418 -10.61 -16.31 -20.44
CA ILE A 418 -10.46 -15.03 -21.15
C ILE A 418 -9.12 -14.40 -20.79
N VAL A 419 -8.63 -13.49 -21.64
CA VAL A 419 -7.51 -12.61 -21.36
C VAL A 419 -8.04 -11.25 -20.99
N ASP A 420 -7.53 -10.70 -19.92
CA ASP A 420 -7.66 -9.30 -19.59
C ASP A 420 -6.62 -8.52 -20.40
N GLU A 421 -7.05 -7.80 -21.43
CA GLU A 421 -6.14 -7.19 -22.40
C GLU A 421 -5.29 -6.05 -21.81
N GLN A 422 -5.73 -5.44 -20.71
CA GLN A 422 -5.00 -4.32 -20.09
C GLN A 422 -3.99 -4.80 -19.06
N LEU A 423 -4.39 -5.76 -18.23
CA LEU A 423 -3.50 -6.36 -17.24
C LEU A 423 -2.61 -7.45 -17.84
N LEU A 424 -2.91 -7.87 -19.09
CA LEU A 424 -2.25 -8.99 -19.78
C LEU A 424 -2.24 -10.29 -18.95
N VAL A 425 -3.32 -10.51 -18.18
CA VAL A 425 -3.50 -11.72 -17.36
C VAL A 425 -4.60 -12.61 -17.89
N VAL A 426 -4.44 -13.90 -17.63
CA VAL A 426 -5.41 -14.95 -18.02
C VAL A 426 -6.28 -15.26 -16.81
N ARG A 427 -7.60 -15.27 -17.02
CA ARG A 427 -8.58 -15.55 -15.96
C ARG A 427 -9.79 -16.33 -16.45
N LEU A 428 -10.54 -16.88 -15.52
CA LEU A 428 -11.83 -17.49 -15.83
C LEU A 428 -12.85 -16.41 -16.24
N VAL A 429 -13.77 -16.79 -17.11
CA VAL A 429 -14.81 -15.88 -17.66
C VAL A 429 -15.68 -15.25 -16.58
N HIS A 430 -15.87 -15.94 -15.45
CA HIS A 430 -16.63 -15.49 -14.30
C HIS A 430 -16.25 -16.30 -13.06
N TYR A 431 -16.43 -15.73 -11.85
CA TYR A 431 -16.13 -16.45 -10.59
C TYR A 431 -16.99 -17.72 -10.39
N THR A 432 -18.23 -17.76 -10.89
CA THR A 432 -19.04 -19.00 -10.85
C THR A 432 -18.44 -20.14 -11.66
N THR A 433 -17.56 -19.85 -12.61
CA THR A 433 -16.76 -20.84 -13.29
C THR A 433 -15.72 -21.46 -12.36
N GLN A 434 -15.15 -20.66 -11.45
CA GLN A 434 -14.28 -21.15 -10.38
C GLN A 434 -15.04 -22.10 -9.44
N GLU A 435 -16.20 -21.66 -8.91
CA GLU A 435 -17.04 -22.50 -8.03
C GLU A 435 -17.43 -23.82 -8.69
N TYR A 436 -17.69 -23.77 -9.99
CA TYR A 436 -17.98 -24.97 -10.78
C TYR A 436 -16.75 -25.88 -10.91
N LEU A 437 -15.59 -25.34 -11.28
CA LEU A 437 -14.35 -26.09 -11.44
C LEU A 437 -13.89 -26.68 -10.09
N ASP A 438 -13.96 -25.94 -9.00
CA ASP A 438 -13.63 -26.43 -7.64
C ASP A 438 -14.47 -27.65 -7.26
N ARG A 439 -15.77 -27.64 -7.61
CA ARG A 439 -16.67 -28.78 -7.35
C ARG A 439 -16.31 -30.01 -8.14
N ILE A 440 -15.88 -29.88 -9.40
CA ILE A 440 -15.52 -31.03 -10.26
C ILE A 440 -14.05 -31.42 -10.18
N GLN A 441 -13.22 -30.60 -9.54
CA GLN A 441 -11.77 -30.79 -9.42
C GLN A 441 -11.37 -32.19 -8.95
N PRO A 442 -11.96 -32.76 -7.86
CA PRO A 442 -11.55 -34.09 -7.39
C PRO A 442 -11.72 -35.20 -8.42
N GLN A 443 -12.60 -35.00 -9.40
CA GLN A 443 -12.89 -36.01 -10.43
C GLN A 443 -12.20 -35.70 -11.75
N GLN A 444 -12.10 -34.45 -12.15
CA GLN A 444 -11.59 -34.05 -13.47
C GLN A 444 -10.12 -33.63 -13.42
N PHE A 445 -9.64 -33.07 -12.31
CA PHE A 445 -8.29 -32.55 -12.15
C PHE A 445 -7.64 -33.01 -10.84
N PRO A 446 -7.64 -34.31 -10.50
CA PRO A 446 -7.15 -34.81 -9.19
C PRO A 446 -5.68 -34.50 -8.95
N ASP A 447 -4.88 -34.41 -10.00
CA ASP A 447 -3.42 -34.20 -9.96
C ASP A 447 -3.02 -32.73 -10.26
N ALA A 448 -3.95 -31.80 -10.19
CA ALA A 448 -3.71 -30.40 -10.58
C ALA A 448 -2.44 -29.82 -9.91
N HIS A 449 -2.37 -29.87 -8.59
CA HIS A 449 -1.23 -29.34 -7.84
C HIS A 449 0.07 -30.13 -8.10
N ILE A 450 -0.01 -31.45 -8.34
CA ILE A 450 1.14 -32.29 -8.73
C ILE A 450 1.71 -31.80 -10.06
N GLN A 451 0.84 -31.56 -11.05
CA GLN A 451 1.26 -31.09 -12.38
C GLN A 451 1.91 -29.70 -12.29
N ILE A 452 1.26 -28.76 -11.59
CA ILE A 452 1.77 -27.40 -11.41
C ILE A 452 3.14 -27.44 -10.71
N THR A 453 3.27 -28.14 -9.59
CA THR A 453 4.54 -28.25 -8.86
C THR A 453 5.63 -28.86 -9.72
N ARG A 454 5.33 -29.96 -10.43
CA ARG A 454 6.29 -30.62 -11.32
C ARG A 454 6.78 -29.69 -12.42
N THR A 455 5.89 -28.93 -13.06
CA THR A 455 6.24 -27.94 -14.06
C THR A 455 7.15 -26.85 -13.48
N LEU A 456 6.80 -26.29 -12.29
CA LEU A 456 7.59 -25.25 -11.66
C LEU A 456 8.97 -25.74 -11.22
N LEU A 457 9.07 -26.93 -10.63
CA LEU A 457 10.36 -27.50 -10.23
C LEU A 457 11.23 -27.83 -11.45
N THR A 458 10.64 -28.33 -12.55
CA THR A 458 11.37 -28.55 -13.82
C THR A 458 11.91 -27.22 -14.37
N TYR A 459 11.07 -26.18 -14.39
CA TYR A 459 11.46 -24.85 -14.85
C TYR A 459 12.60 -24.24 -14.02
N LEU A 460 12.52 -24.35 -12.68
CA LEU A 460 13.57 -23.90 -11.76
C LEU A 460 14.89 -24.68 -11.94
N ALA A 461 14.83 -25.93 -12.40
CA ALA A 461 16.01 -26.74 -12.67
C ALA A 461 16.69 -26.45 -14.03
N PHE A 462 16.16 -25.56 -14.86
CA PHE A 462 16.77 -25.22 -16.15
C PHE A 462 18.16 -24.58 -15.99
N ASP A 463 19.09 -24.94 -16.87
CA ASP A 463 20.49 -24.47 -16.85
C ASP A 463 20.58 -22.93 -16.91
N LYS A 464 19.72 -22.26 -17.67
CA LYS A 464 19.66 -20.79 -17.76
C LYS A 464 19.22 -20.10 -16.49
N MET A 465 18.45 -20.76 -15.62
CA MET A 465 18.02 -20.20 -14.33
C MET A 465 19.19 -20.13 -13.35
N MET A 466 20.17 -21.02 -13.48
CA MET A 466 21.36 -21.09 -12.65
C MET A 466 22.34 -19.94 -12.87
N ASP A 467 22.29 -19.28 -14.03
CA ASP A 467 23.21 -18.19 -14.41
C ASP A 467 22.57 -16.78 -14.33
N PHE A 468 21.25 -16.70 -14.14
CA PHE A 468 20.51 -15.42 -14.19
C PHE A 468 20.93 -14.41 -13.12
N GLU A 469 21.38 -14.87 -11.93
CA GLU A 469 21.86 -14.01 -10.84
C GLU A 469 23.09 -13.13 -11.19
N LYS A 470 23.80 -13.45 -12.27
CA LYS A 470 25.05 -12.74 -12.63
C LYS A 470 24.85 -11.53 -13.52
N ASP A 471 23.66 -11.35 -14.09
CA ASP A 471 23.43 -10.34 -15.12
C ASP A 471 22.18 -9.48 -14.79
N ALA A 472 22.36 -8.45 -13.96
CA ALA A 472 21.31 -7.54 -13.50
C ALA A 472 20.64 -6.71 -14.62
N ASN A 473 21.00 -6.92 -15.89
CA ASN A 473 20.52 -6.12 -17.02
C ASN A 473 19.49 -6.84 -17.92
N HIS A 474 19.06 -8.07 -17.58
CA HIS A 474 18.06 -8.81 -18.36
C HIS A 474 16.73 -8.88 -17.63
N ASP A 475 15.62 -8.79 -18.37
CA ASP A 475 14.28 -9.02 -17.82
C ASP A 475 14.18 -10.43 -17.22
N PRO A 476 13.53 -10.61 -16.06
CA PRO A 476 13.39 -11.91 -15.43
C PRO A 476 12.63 -12.89 -16.35
N PRO A 477 13.04 -14.17 -16.37
CA PRO A 477 12.32 -15.19 -17.14
C PRO A 477 10.83 -15.25 -16.75
N PRO A 478 9.90 -15.38 -17.70
CA PRO A 478 8.48 -15.11 -17.49
C PRO A 478 7.84 -15.85 -16.30
N LEU A 479 8.12 -17.15 -16.14
CA LEU A 479 7.50 -17.97 -15.10
C LEU A 479 8.24 -17.88 -13.74
N LEU A 480 9.40 -17.22 -13.68
CA LEU A 480 10.21 -17.12 -12.46
C LEU A 480 9.42 -16.43 -11.32
N GLY A 481 8.72 -15.35 -11.62
CA GLY A 481 7.90 -14.63 -10.65
C GLY A 481 6.76 -15.46 -10.05
N TYR A 482 6.21 -16.43 -10.80
CA TYR A 482 5.21 -17.34 -10.27
C TYR A 482 5.82 -18.57 -9.55
N SER A 483 7.07 -18.93 -9.86
CA SER A 483 7.73 -20.12 -9.29
C SER A 483 7.89 -20.07 -7.76
N GLN A 484 7.78 -18.90 -7.15
CA GLN A 484 7.73 -18.73 -5.69
C GLN A 484 6.61 -19.56 -5.02
N TYR A 485 5.53 -19.83 -5.72
CA TYR A 485 4.41 -20.60 -5.18
C TYR A 485 4.60 -22.12 -5.31
N CYS A 486 5.74 -22.61 -5.85
CA CYS A 486 5.92 -24.03 -6.12
C CYS A 486 5.75 -24.94 -4.90
N LEU A 487 6.32 -24.54 -3.74
CA LEU A 487 6.18 -25.30 -2.51
C LEU A 487 4.78 -25.17 -1.88
N ALA A 488 4.09 -24.05 -2.11
CA ALA A 488 2.69 -23.88 -1.71
C ALA A 488 1.71 -24.75 -2.51
N HIS A 489 2.09 -25.15 -3.73
CA HIS A 489 1.36 -26.16 -4.51
C HIS A 489 1.76 -27.57 -4.14
N ALA A 490 2.96 -27.79 -3.61
CA ALA A 490 3.44 -29.10 -3.18
C ALA A 490 2.85 -29.55 -1.84
N ALA A 491 2.52 -28.60 -0.96
CA ALA A 491 2.09 -28.90 0.41
C ALA A 491 0.81 -29.76 0.47
N GLY A 492 0.82 -30.78 1.33
CA GLY A 492 -0.31 -31.68 1.56
C GLY A 492 -0.34 -32.91 0.62
N PRO A 493 -1.49 -33.28 0.04
CA PRO A 493 -1.62 -34.53 -0.75
C PRO A 493 -0.64 -34.71 -1.91
N PRO A 494 -0.12 -33.66 -2.59
CA PRO A 494 0.87 -33.79 -3.64
C PRO A 494 2.25 -34.31 -3.19
N GLU A 495 2.62 -34.11 -1.92
CA GLU A 495 3.97 -34.41 -1.39
C GLU A 495 4.45 -35.84 -1.68
N GLY A 496 3.58 -36.83 -1.42
CA GLY A 496 3.93 -38.23 -1.62
C GLY A 496 4.29 -38.57 -3.07
N ALA A 497 3.54 -37.98 -4.02
CA ALA A 497 3.77 -38.22 -5.46
C ALA A 497 4.98 -37.43 -6.01
N LEU A 498 5.45 -36.43 -5.29
CA LEU A 498 6.55 -35.53 -5.66
C LEU A 498 7.80 -35.72 -4.78
N LYS A 499 7.80 -36.69 -3.87
CA LYS A 499 8.79 -36.84 -2.82
C LYS A 499 10.24 -36.74 -3.30
N ASP A 500 10.60 -37.57 -4.30
CA ASP A 500 11.98 -37.61 -4.79
C ASP A 500 12.40 -36.27 -5.42
N LEU A 501 11.48 -35.65 -6.17
CA LEU A 501 11.70 -34.35 -6.82
C LEU A 501 11.86 -33.23 -5.79
N LEU A 502 11.03 -33.24 -4.74
CA LEU A 502 11.11 -32.27 -3.65
C LEU A 502 12.39 -32.43 -2.83
N LEU A 503 12.79 -33.68 -2.52
CA LEU A 503 14.04 -33.95 -1.80
C LEU A 503 15.27 -33.51 -2.62
N ASP A 504 15.28 -33.75 -3.93
CA ASP A 504 16.37 -33.28 -4.80
C ASP A 504 16.44 -31.76 -4.79
N PHE A 505 15.29 -31.09 -5.01
CA PHE A 505 15.20 -29.62 -4.95
C PHE A 505 15.65 -29.05 -3.61
N LEU A 506 15.12 -29.56 -2.49
CA LEU A 506 15.44 -29.09 -1.14
C LEU A 506 16.90 -29.38 -0.74
N SER A 507 17.52 -30.45 -1.26
CA SER A 507 18.94 -30.74 -1.03
C SER A 507 19.86 -29.64 -1.57
N GLN A 508 19.38 -28.90 -2.57
CA GLN A 508 20.09 -27.78 -3.21
C GLN A 508 19.80 -26.45 -2.53
N ALA A 509 18.75 -26.35 -1.70
CA ALA A 509 18.31 -25.13 -1.05
C ALA A 509 19.38 -24.48 -0.12
N GLY A 510 20.25 -25.33 0.50
CA GLY A 510 21.39 -24.86 1.30
C GLY A 510 22.61 -24.42 0.49
N ASN A 511 22.65 -24.65 -0.82
CA ASN A 511 23.71 -24.20 -1.70
C ASN A 511 23.48 -22.74 -2.08
N SER A 512 24.57 -21.93 -2.15
CA SER A 512 24.55 -20.48 -2.46
C SER A 512 23.92 -20.10 -3.81
N ARG A 513 23.36 -21.05 -4.53
CA ARG A 513 22.73 -20.87 -5.86
C ARG A 513 21.31 -20.32 -5.80
N TRP A 514 20.62 -20.42 -4.68
CA TRP A 514 19.27 -19.89 -4.50
C TRP A 514 19.32 -18.67 -3.58
N ASN A 515 19.38 -17.48 -4.17
CA ASN A 515 19.32 -16.26 -3.40
C ASN A 515 17.85 -15.93 -3.05
N TRP A 516 17.32 -16.61 -2.06
CA TRP A 516 15.96 -16.42 -1.54
C TRP A 516 15.66 -14.98 -1.07
N ARG A 517 16.69 -14.12 -0.98
CA ARG A 517 16.58 -12.73 -0.48
C ARG A 517 16.45 -11.66 -1.55
N GLY A 518 16.78 -11.92 -2.81
CA GLY A 518 17.12 -10.83 -3.74
C GLY A 518 16.16 -10.56 -4.88
N THR A 519 15.30 -11.50 -5.27
CA THR A 519 14.57 -11.39 -6.54
C THR A 519 13.05 -11.41 -6.42
N TRP A 520 12.53 -11.45 -5.20
CA TRP A 520 11.12 -11.76 -4.97
C TRP A 520 10.48 -10.63 -4.18
N GLU A 521 9.68 -9.82 -4.85
CA GLU A 521 8.77 -8.89 -4.21
C GLU A 521 7.83 -9.70 -3.32
N SER A 522 8.06 -9.63 -1.98
CA SER A 522 7.23 -10.18 -0.92
C SER A 522 6.60 -11.55 -1.20
N PRO A 523 7.36 -12.64 -1.05
CA PRO A 523 6.71 -13.96 -1.00
C PRO A 523 5.74 -13.98 0.19
N PRO A 524 4.71 -14.86 0.18
CA PRO A 524 3.79 -15.03 1.31
C PRO A 524 4.49 -15.45 2.62
N TRP A 525 5.80 -15.63 2.62
CA TRP A 525 6.68 -15.93 3.73
C TRP A 525 7.78 -14.87 3.89
N THR A 526 7.42 -13.66 4.23
CA THR A 526 8.37 -12.63 4.65
C THR A 526 8.83 -12.90 6.08
N PHE A 527 9.85 -13.71 6.22
CA PHE A 527 10.57 -13.86 7.46
C PHE A 527 11.86 -13.04 7.37
N SER A 528 11.92 -11.93 8.08
CA SER A 528 13.05 -10.97 8.05
C SER A 528 14.40 -11.58 8.48
N ASN A 529 14.36 -12.73 9.14
CA ASN A 529 15.52 -13.42 9.71
C ASN A 529 15.71 -14.84 9.15
N TRP A 530 15.47 -15.04 7.85
CA TRP A 530 15.80 -16.31 7.20
C TRP A 530 17.28 -16.63 7.39
N PRO A 531 17.63 -17.90 7.70
CA PRO A 531 19.00 -18.34 7.69
C PRO A 531 19.67 -18.02 6.35
N LEU A 532 20.93 -17.64 6.37
CA LEU A 532 21.69 -17.41 5.13
C LEU A 532 21.73 -18.65 4.23
N ARG A 533 21.64 -19.83 4.85
CA ARG A 533 21.63 -21.14 4.19
C ARG A 533 20.65 -22.05 4.93
N PRO A 534 19.34 -21.96 4.63
CA PRO A 534 18.36 -22.79 5.30
C PRO A 534 18.60 -24.28 4.98
N SER A 535 18.41 -25.16 5.95
CA SER A 535 18.43 -26.59 5.75
C SER A 535 17.19 -27.05 4.93
N ALA A 536 17.26 -28.23 4.30
CA ALA A 536 16.10 -28.83 3.67
C ALA A 536 14.91 -28.98 4.64
N LEU A 537 15.21 -29.35 5.89
CA LEU A 537 14.23 -29.48 6.97
C LEU A 537 13.59 -28.12 7.30
N TRP A 538 14.40 -27.06 7.37
CA TRP A 538 13.92 -25.73 7.66
C TRP A 538 12.95 -25.22 6.57
N VAL A 539 13.32 -25.36 5.29
CA VAL A 539 12.46 -24.94 4.16
C VAL A 539 11.17 -25.74 4.15
N ALA A 540 11.24 -27.05 4.33
CA ALA A 540 10.08 -27.92 4.37
C ALA A 540 9.14 -27.58 5.56
N ALA A 541 9.69 -27.25 6.73
CA ALA A 541 8.90 -26.81 7.88
C ALA A 541 8.25 -25.42 7.66
N ALA A 542 8.95 -24.50 6.99
CA ALA A 542 8.45 -23.19 6.65
C ALA A 542 7.28 -23.25 5.64
N THR A 543 7.22 -24.27 4.81
CA THR A 543 6.26 -24.42 3.70
C THR A 543 5.21 -25.52 3.93
N ASP A 544 5.11 -26.05 5.15
CA ASP A 544 4.16 -27.11 5.59
C ASP A 544 4.27 -28.43 4.80
N LEU A 545 5.47 -28.81 4.31
CA LEU A 545 5.73 -30.09 3.65
C LEU A 545 5.89 -31.21 4.70
N ARG A 546 4.77 -31.72 5.19
CA ARG A 546 4.73 -32.62 6.38
C ARG A 546 5.29 -34.01 6.12
N GLU A 547 4.96 -34.62 4.99
CA GLU A 547 5.48 -35.93 4.61
C GLU A 547 7.00 -35.88 4.36
N ILE A 548 7.48 -34.77 3.80
CA ILE A 548 8.92 -34.56 3.60
C ILE A 548 9.63 -34.38 4.94
N VAL A 549 9.09 -33.53 5.85
CA VAL A 549 9.65 -33.35 7.19
C VAL A 549 9.66 -34.66 7.97
N GLN A 550 8.56 -35.41 7.96
CA GLN A 550 8.50 -36.71 8.61
C GLN A 550 9.59 -37.66 8.09
N PHE A 551 9.73 -37.75 6.77
CA PHE A 551 10.79 -38.59 6.16
C PHE A 551 12.20 -38.13 6.55
N LEU A 552 12.47 -36.80 6.55
CA LEU A 552 13.78 -36.27 6.94
C LEU A 552 14.09 -36.57 8.42
N LEU A 553 13.11 -36.45 9.32
CA LEU A 553 13.26 -36.74 10.74
C LEU A 553 13.43 -38.22 11.05
N GLU A 554 12.84 -39.11 10.23
CA GLU A 554 13.03 -40.56 10.32
C GLU A 554 14.40 -41.02 9.81
N THR A 555 15.00 -40.30 8.86
CA THR A 555 16.25 -40.69 8.21
C THR A 555 17.50 -40.09 8.83
N VAL A 556 17.37 -38.89 9.44
CA VAL A 556 18.49 -38.15 10.04
C VAL A 556 18.08 -37.69 11.44
N PRO A 557 18.96 -37.84 12.47
CA PRO A 557 18.69 -37.28 13.80
C PRO A 557 18.38 -35.80 13.72
N TYR A 558 17.30 -35.35 14.40
CA TYR A 558 16.91 -33.96 14.43
C TYR A 558 17.99 -33.07 15.04
N VAL A 559 18.49 -32.13 14.29
CA VAL A 559 19.41 -31.06 14.73
C VAL A 559 18.78 -29.73 14.31
N PRO A 560 18.32 -28.94 15.28
CA PRO A 560 17.67 -27.66 14.95
C PRO A 560 18.65 -26.67 14.31
N ASP A 561 18.13 -25.81 13.43
CA ASP A 561 18.89 -24.68 12.89
C ASP A 561 19.33 -23.78 14.06
N PRO A 562 20.62 -23.40 14.16
CA PRO A 562 21.12 -22.64 15.30
C PRO A 562 20.58 -21.22 15.38
N ASP A 563 20.27 -20.59 14.26
CA ASP A 563 19.83 -19.19 14.18
C ASP A 563 18.31 -19.07 14.29
N CYS A 564 17.58 -20.01 13.67
CA CYS A 564 16.12 -20.02 13.66
C CYS A 564 15.60 -21.46 13.60
N PRO A 565 15.42 -22.15 14.74
CA PRO A 565 14.87 -23.50 14.79
C PRO A 565 13.55 -23.69 14.04
N GLU A 566 13.37 -24.84 13.40
CA GLU A 566 12.24 -25.18 12.53
C GLU A 566 10.87 -25.02 13.21
N ILE A 567 10.79 -25.31 14.51
CA ILE A 567 9.55 -25.13 15.27
C ILE A 567 9.14 -23.65 15.40
N ILE A 568 10.12 -22.73 15.40
CA ILE A 568 9.83 -21.29 15.43
C ILE A 568 9.20 -20.86 14.11
N VAL A 569 9.76 -21.31 12.98
CA VAL A 569 9.24 -20.95 11.66
C VAL A 569 7.88 -21.59 11.38
N ALA A 570 7.67 -22.85 11.75
CA ALA A 570 6.38 -23.52 11.66
C ALA A 570 5.29 -22.78 12.48
N SER A 571 5.65 -22.36 13.70
CA SER A 571 4.76 -21.58 14.57
C SER A 571 4.49 -20.17 14.04
N ASN A 572 5.45 -19.55 13.34
CA ASN A 572 5.31 -18.24 12.72
C ASN A 572 4.29 -18.25 11.59
N TYR A 573 4.28 -19.30 10.77
CA TYR A 573 3.38 -19.41 9.61
C TYR A 573 2.04 -20.11 9.90
N GLY A 574 1.77 -20.51 11.12
CA GLY A 574 0.48 -21.10 11.48
C GLY A 574 0.35 -22.60 11.19
N HIS A 575 1.45 -23.31 10.95
CA HIS A 575 1.47 -24.72 10.58
C HIS A 575 1.31 -25.62 11.82
N LEU A 576 0.08 -25.77 12.31
CA LEU A 576 -0.21 -26.53 13.54
C LEU A 576 0.29 -27.98 13.47
N GLN A 577 -0.06 -28.72 12.42
CA GLN A 577 0.32 -30.13 12.29
C GLN A 577 1.85 -30.28 12.15
N MET A 578 2.51 -29.34 11.48
CA MET A 578 3.98 -29.28 11.41
C MET A 578 4.59 -29.03 12.80
N THR A 579 4.04 -28.09 13.55
CA THR A 579 4.48 -27.79 14.92
C THR A 579 4.32 -29.03 15.82
N GLN A 580 3.21 -29.77 15.69
CA GLN A 580 2.97 -31.04 16.41
C GLN A 580 4.00 -32.11 16.01
N LEU A 581 4.24 -32.31 14.72
CA LEU A 581 5.21 -33.28 14.19
C LEU A 581 6.62 -33.01 14.72
N LEU A 582 7.06 -31.73 14.73
CA LEU A 582 8.37 -31.36 15.24
C LEU A 582 8.51 -31.63 16.75
N VAL A 583 7.46 -31.36 17.54
CA VAL A 583 7.43 -31.65 18.99
C VAL A 583 7.49 -33.16 19.25
N GLU A 584 6.73 -33.97 18.50
CA GLU A 584 6.76 -35.44 18.59
C GLU A 584 8.15 -36.02 18.33
N HIS A 585 8.95 -35.38 17.48
CA HIS A 585 10.34 -35.75 17.18
C HIS A 585 11.37 -35.05 18.04
N GLY A 586 10.94 -34.42 19.15
CA GLY A 586 11.84 -33.92 20.20
C GLY A 586 12.31 -32.48 20.01
N ALA A 587 11.63 -31.68 19.15
CA ALA A 587 11.90 -30.24 19.09
C ALA A 587 11.64 -29.59 20.48
N ASN A 588 12.59 -28.77 20.94
CA ASN A 588 12.43 -28.04 22.18
C ASN A 588 11.39 -26.91 22.05
N ILE A 589 10.28 -27.06 22.71
CA ILE A 589 9.16 -26.14 22.70
C ILE A 589 9.49 -24.75 23.25
N ASN A 590 10.52 -24.66 24.08
CA ASN A 590 10.99 -23.43 24.71
C ASN A 590 12.30 -22.91 24.07
N VAL A 591 12.66 -23.43 22.90
CA VAL A 591 13.82 -22.93 22.16
C VAL A 591 13.62 -21.46 21.80
N GLY A 592 14.66 -20.64 22.03
CA GLY A 592 14.61 -19.21 21.71
C GLY A 592 15.62 -18.82 20.64
N SER A 593 15.21 -17.97 19.72
CA SER A 593 16.08 -17.23 18.81
C SER A 593 16.27 -15.79 19.30
N LYS A 594 17.46 -15.24 19.13
CA LYS A 594 17.79 -13.87 19.57
C LYS A 594 16.79 -12.81 19.04
N HIS A 595 16.38 -12.95 17.81
CA HIS A 595 15.50 -11.98 17.14
C HIS A 595 14.03 -12.42 17.13
N SER A 596 13.76 -13.71 17.08
CA SER A 596 12.41 -14.25 16.91
C SER A 596 11.71 -14.62 18.22
N GLY A 597 12.44 -14.72 19.32
CA GLY A 597 11.89 -15.26 20.57
C GLY A 597 11.62 -16.77 20.47
N THR A 598 10.62 -17.28 21.21
CA THR A 598 10.22 -18.68 21.22
C THR A 598 9.10 -18.97 20.21
N PRO A 599 8.76 -20.25 19.92
CA PRO A 599 7.58 -20.60 19.12
C PRO A 599 6.30 -19.92 19.61
N LEU A 600 6.11 -19.85 20.94
CA LEU A 600 4.96 -19.17 21.55
C LEU A 600 4.91 -17.67 21.24
N HIS A 601 6.06 -17.00 21.20
CA HIS A 601 6.14 -15.58 20.81
C HIS A 601 5.65 -15.39 19.38
N ARG A 602 6.11 -16.22 18.44
CA ARG A 602 5.76 -16.11 17.03
C ARG A 602 4.31 -16.46 16.73
N ALA A 603 3.80 -17.53 17.34
CA ALA A 603 2.40 -17.88 17.23
C ALA A 603 1.49 -16.79 17.81
N SER A 604 1.90 -16.16 18.91
CA SER A 604 1.17 -15.07 19.56
C SER A 604 1.20 -13.78 18.72
N TYR A 605 2.34 -13.46 18.11
CA TYR A 605 2.52 -12.30 17.24
C TYR A 605 1.61 -12.37 16.01
N ASN A 606 1.53 -13.56 15.36
CA ASN A 606 0.77 -13.75 14.14
C ASN A 606 -0.69 -14.22 14.35
N GLY A 607 -1.18 -14.29 15.57
CA GLY A 607 -2.57 -14.62 15.83
C GLY A 607 -2.96 -16.10 15.73
N HIS A 608 -1.99 -17.01 15.75
CA HIS A 608 -2.23 -18.44 15.55
C HIS A 608 -2.72 -19.13 16.83
N LYS A 609 -3.95 -18.83 17.23
CA LYS A 609 -4.56 -19.30 18.49
C LYS A 609 -4.41 -20.81 18.72
N HIS A 610 -4.67 -21.63 17.70
CA HIS A 610 -4.56 -23.11 17.84
C HIS A 610 -3.15 -23.58 18.18
N ILE A 611 -2.12 -22.92 17.62
CA ILE A 611 -0.73 -23.21 17.96
C ILE A 611 -0.40 -22.73 19.38
N VAL A 612 -0.88 -21.55 19.78
CA VAL A 612 -0.73 -21.03 21.14
C VAL A 612 -1.34 -22.01 22.14
N CYS A 613 -2.58 -22.49 21.92
CA CYS A 613 -3.22 -23.51 22.77
C CYS A 613 -2.33 -24.77 22.85
N PHE A 614 -1.95 -25.32 21.71
CA PHE A 614 -1.13 -26.54 21.65
C PHE A 614 0.21 -26.37 22.41
N LEU A 615 0.94 -25.29 22.16
CA LEU A 615 2.23 -25.04 22.82
C LEU A 615 2.09 -24.92 24.34
N ILE A 616 1.04 -24.25 24.83
CA ILE A 616 0.74 -24.14 26.27
C ILE A 616 0.40 -25.51 26.86
N GLU A 617 -0.46 -26.30 26.20
CA GLU A 617 -0.82 -27.67 26.62
C GLU A 617 0.41 -28.60 26.71
N GLN A 618 1.39 -28.39 25.82
CA GLN A 618 2.66 -29.13 25.83
C GLN A 618 3.70 -28.56 26.84
N GLY A 619 3.35 -27.54 27.60
CA GLY A 619 4.23 -27.01 28.66
C GLY A 619 5.19 -25.87 28.19
N ALA A 620 4.79 -25.11 27.17
CA ALA A 620 5.53 -23.91 26.81
C ALA A 620 5.54 -22.91 27.98
N ASN A 621 6.70 -22.33 28.24
CA ASN A 621 6.85 -21.30 29.26
C ASN A 621 6.17 -20.00 28.78
N VAL A 622 4.97 -19.73 29.29
CA VAL A 622 4.15 -18.55 28.96
C VAL A 622 4.88 -17.24 29.28
N ASN A 623 5.79 -17.28 30.25
CA ASN A 623 6.60 -16.14 30.69
C ASN A 623 8.06 -16.20 30.16
N ALA A 624 8.28 -16.95 29.07
CA ALA A 624 9.58 -16.91 28.41
C ALA A 624 9.88 -15.48 27.93
N GLN A 625 11.15 -15.08 28.09
CA GLN A 625 11.61 -13.75 27.65
C GLN A 625 12.58 -13.90 26.47
N GLY A 626 12.51 -12.97 25.53
CA GLY A 626 13.39 -12.91 24.36
C GLY A 626 12.70 -12.41 23.10
N GLY A 627 13.47 -12.22 22.03
CA GLY A 627 12.99 -11.59 20.81
C GLY A 627 12.72 -10.08 20.98
N GLY A 628 12.28 -9.42 19.91
CA GLY A 628 12.02 -7.97 19.90
C GLY A 628 10.94 -7.52 20.87
N TYR A 629 9.91 -8.37 21.10
CA TYR A 629 8.75 -8.06 21.96
C TYR A 629 8.91 -8.53 23.41
N ASN A 630 9.98 -9.23 23.72
CA ASN A 630 10.30 -9.75 25.05
C ASN A 630 9.34 -10.81 25.63
N SER A 631 8.03 -10.77 25.40
CA SER A 631 7.08 -11.80 25.84
C SER A 631 5.98 -12.09 24.82
N ALA A 632 5.38 -13.29 24.88
CA ALA A 632 4.25 -13.67 24.03
C ALA A 632 3.04 -12.74 24.24
N LEU A 633 2.83 -12.29 25.49
CA LEU A 633 1.75 -11.37 25.85
C LEU A 633 1.95 -9.99 25.19
N GLN A 634 3.19 -9.46 25.20
CA GLN A 634 3.51 -8.20 24.50
C GLN A 634 3.32 -8.34 23.00
N ALA A 635 3.76 -9.45 22.41
CA ALA A 635 3.61 -9.71 20.97
C ALA A 635 2.13 -9.78 20.54
N ALA A 636 1.28 -10.49 21.29
CA ALA A 636 -0.16 -10.56 21.05
C ALA A 636 -0.85 -9.21 21.26
N SER A 637 -0.45 -8.45 22.27
CA SER A 637 -1.02 -7.15 22.60
C SER A 637 -0.71 -6.10 21.55
N TYR A 638 0.48 -6.13 20.97
CA TYR A 638 0.90 -5.25 19.88
C TYR A 638 0.04 -5.46 18.61
N ASN A 639 -0.23 -6.71 18.26
CA ASN A 639 -0.98 -7.02 17.03
C ASN A 639 -2.50 -7.17 17.22
N GLY A 640 -3.04 -6.87 18.36
CA GLY A 640 -4.49 -6.84 18.56
C GLY A 640 -5.16 -8.21 18.74
N HIS A 641 -4.42 -9.26 19.07
CA HIS A 641 -4.95 -10.61 19.20
C HIS A 641 -5.61 -10.85 20.57
N GLU A 642 -6.75 -10.21 20.82
CA GLU A 642 -7.48 -10.23 22.11
C GLU A 642 -7.69 -11.63 22.65
N ASN A 643 -8.15 -12.57 21.81
CA ASN A 643 -8.37 -13.96 22.22
C ASN A 643 -7.10 -14.69 22.70
N ILE A 644 -5.93 -14.30 22.20
CA ILE A 644 -4.64 -14.85 22.61
C ILE A 644 -4.17 -14.16 23.88
N VAL A 645 -4.35 -12.85 23.98
CA VAL A 645 -4.07 -12.10 25.22
C VAL A 645 -4.85 -12.69 26.38
N GLN A 646 -6.16 -12.92 26.22
CA GLN A 646 -7.02 -13.56 27.23
C GLN A 646 -6.49 -14.94 27.60
N LEU A 647 -6.19 -15.79 26.60
CA LEU A 647 -5.66 -17.14 26.81
C LEU A 647 -4.33 -17.15 27.58
N LEU A 648 -3.39 -16.27 27.22
CA LEU A 648 -2.09 -16.16 27.89
C LEU A 648 -2.26 -15.72 29.36
N ILE A 649 -3.15 -14.78 29.64
CA ILE A 649 -3.46 -14.33 31.01
C ILE A 649 -4.05 -15.48 31.83
N GLU A 650 -5.03 -16.21 31.28
CA GLU A 650 -5.66 -17.38 31.94
C GLU A 650 -4.63 -18.46 32.31
N HIS A 651 -3.53 -18.58 31.53
CA HIS A 651 -2.44 -19.51 31.78
C HIS A 651 -1.27 -18.88 32.55
N GLY A 652 -1.47 -17.75 33.20
CA GLY A 652 -0.53 -17.14 34.13
C GLY A 652 0.59 -16.30 33.47
N ALA A 653 0.31 -15.69 32.32
CA ALA A 653 1.21 -14.69 31.78
C ALA A 653 1.34 -13.50 32.74
N ASN A 654 2.57 -13.05 32.93
CA ASN A 654 2.83 -11.86 33.75
C ASN A 654 2.45 -10.60 33.00
N VAL A 655 1.29 -10.02 33.33
CA VAL A 655 0.77 -8.79 32.71
C VAL A 655 1.69 -7.59 32.89
N ASN A 656 2.58 -7.64 33.87
CA ASN A 656 3.55 -6.59 34.18
C ASN A 656 4.98 -6.97 33.80
N ALA A 657 5.16 -7.93 32.87
CA ALA A 657 6.47 -8.25 32.32
C ALA A 657 7.04 -7.02 31.60
N GLN A 658 8.27 -6.66 31.92
CA GLN A 658 8.98 -5.52 31.34
C GLN A 658 10.16 -5.94 30.46
N GLY A 659 10.48 -5.12 29.46
CA GLY A 659 11.58 -5.28 28.51
C GLY A 659 11.10 -5.34 27.06
N GLY A 660 12.07 -5.46 26.13
CA GLY A 660 11.78 -5.32 24.69
C GLY A 660 11.57 -3.87 24.25
N VAL A 661 11.19 -3.68 23.00
CA VAL A 661 11.02 -2.33 22.40
C VAL A 661 9.93 -1.54 23.11
N TYR A 662 8.82 -2.17 23.46
CA TYR A 662 7.61 -1.52 24.02
C TYR A 662 7.50 -1.61 25.54
N ASP A 663 8.48 -2.20 26.20
CA ASP A 663 8.59 -2.41 27.65
C ASP A 663 7.45 -3.22 28.31
N SER A 664 6.18 -2.98 28.00
CA SER A 664 5.05 -3.73 28.57
C SER A 664 3.94 -4.01 27.55
N ALA A 665 3.10 -5.04 27.85
CA ALA A 665 1.93 -5.37 27.04
C ALA A 665 0.93 -4.20 26.97
N LEU A 666 0.78 -3.47 28.08
CA LEU A 666 -0.11 -2.31 28.15
C LEU A 666 0.39 -1.15 27.26
N GLN A 667 1.71 -0.89 27.24
CA GLN A 667 2.28 0.10 26.34
C GLN A 667 2.12 -0.31 24.87
N ALA A 668 2.39 -1.59 24.54
CA ALA A 668 2.24 -2.13 23.19
C ALA A 668 0.81 -2.00 22.68
N ALA A 669 -0.21 -2.40 23.48
CA ALA A 669 -1.62 -2.26 23.13
C ALA A 669 -2.07 -0.79 23.02
N SER A 670 -1.54 0.08 23.90
CA SER A 670 -1.88 1.50 23.93
C SER A 670 -1.33 2.25 22.72
N LEU A 671 -0.12 1.87 22.26
CA LEU A 671 0.50 2.42 21.06
C LEU A 671 -0.32 2.10 19.80
N GLN A 672 -0.81 0.85 19.70
CA GLN A 672 -1.50 0.36 18.52
C GLN A 672 -3.02 0.58 18.55
N GLY A 673 -3.56 1.23 19.57
CA GLY A 673 -4.98 1.56 19.60
C GLY A 673 -5.92 0.42 20.02
N HIS A 674 -5.41 -0.68 20.57
CA HIS A 674 -6.22 -1.85 20.93
C HIS A 674 -6.96 -1.68 22.26
N GLY A 675 -8.02 -0.86 22.27
CA GLY A 675 -8.76 -0.47 23.48
C GLY A 675 -9.28 -1.66 24.30
N ASN A 676 -9.83 -2.70 23.66
CA ASN A 676 -10.31 -3.90 24.35
C ASN A 676 -9.18 -4.62 25.09
N ILE A 677 -7.98 -4.71 24.50
CA ILE A 677 -6.82 -5.31 25.13
C ILE A 677 -6.31 -4.45 26.29
N VAL A 678 -6.30 -3.12 26.12
CA VAL A 678 -5.94 -2.18 27.19
C VAL A 678 -6.88 -2.39 28.39
N GLN A 679 -8.19 -2.44 28.17
CA GLN A 679 -9.19 -2.72 29.20
C GLN A 679 -8.92 -4.07 29.88
N LEU A 680 -8.75 -5.12 29.08
CA LEU A 680 -8.49 -6.48 29.57
C LEU A 680 -7.22 -6.57 30.44
N LEU A 681 -6.13 -5.92 30.01
CA LEU A 681 -4.88 -5.87 30.77
C LEU A 681 -5.03 -5.12 32.09
N ILE A 682 -5.74 -4.00 32.11
CA ILE A 682 -6.01 -3.22 33.32
C ILE A 682 -6.86 -4.03 34.30
N GLU A 683 -7.93 -4.71 33.86
CA GLU A 683 -8.78 -5.57 34.66
C GLU A 683 -8.00 -6.73 35.30
N ASN A 684 -6.93 -7.19 34.64
CA ASN A 684 -6.04 -8.22 35.14
C ASN A 684 -4.81 -7.69 35.88
N GLY A 685 -4.84 -6.42 36.30
CA GLY A 685 -3.85 -5.82 37.18
C GLY A 685 -2.57 -5.32 36.51
N ALA A 686 -2.66 -4.91 35.24
CA ALA A 686 -1.57 -4.19 34.60
C ALA A 686 -1.30 -2.85 35.31
N ASN A 687 -0.04 -2.54 35.56
CA ASN A 687 0.35 -1.27 36.15
C ASN A 687 0.24 -0.14 35.09
N VAL A 688 -0.80 0.66 35.19
CA VAL A 688 -1.08 1.80 34.27
C VAL A 688 0.03 2.87 34.29
N ASN A 689 0.84 2.87 35.35
CA ASN A 689 1.95 3.81 35.54
C ASN A 689 3.33 3.12 35.39
N ALA A 690 3.40 1.96 34.74
CA ALA A 690 4.66 1.33 34.40
C ALA A 690 5.48 2.27 33.48
N GLN A 691 6.78 2.37 33.80
CA GLN A 691 7.70 3.23 33.06
C GLN A 691 8.83 2.39 32.47
N GLY A 692 9.18 2.65 31.20
CA GLY A 692 10.27 2.02 30.49
C GLY A 692 10.09 2.14 28.98
N GLY A 693 11.02 1.58 28.22
CA GLY A 693 11.02 1.60 26.78
C GLY A 693 11.15 3.01 26.17
N GLU A 694 11.05 3.09 24.86
CA GLU A 694 11.19 4.33 24.10
C GLU A 694 10.04 5.32 24.39
N PHE A 695 8.84 4.79 24.60
CA PHE A 695 7.63 5.59 24.76
C PHE A 695 7.39 6.06 26.19
N GLY A 696 8.12 5.56 27.18
CA GLY A 696 8.05 5.96 28.58
C GLY A 696 6.88 5.36 29.36
N SER A 697 5.62 5.47 28.92
CA SER A 697 4.43 4.89 29.57
C SER A 697 3.30 4.62 28.58
N ALA A 698 2.31 3.82 28.99
CA ALA A 698 1.10 3.56 28.18
C ALA A 698 0.34 4.85 27.81
N LEU A 699 0.26 5.80 28.75
CA LEU A 699 -0.39 7.09 28.50
C LEU A 699 0.38 7.93 27.48
N GLN A 700 1.71 7.90 27.52
CA GLN A 700 2.56 8.58 26.52
C GLN A 700 2.40 7.94 25.14
N ALA A 701 2.42 6.60 25.05
CA ALA A 701 2.23 5.84 23.82
C ALA A 701 0.86 6.15 23.17
N ALA A 702 -0.24 6.06 23.93
CA ALA A 702 -1.57 6.39 23.45
C ALA A 702 -1.72 7.88 23.05
N SER A 703 -1.04 8.77 23.77
CA SER A 703 -1.09 10.20 23.48
C SER A 703 -0.29 10.58 22.23
N LEU A 704 0.78 9.84 21.92
CA LEU A 704 1.59 10.00 20.72
C LEU A 704 0.78 9.65 19.48
N GLU A 705 0.07 8.52 19.51
CA GLU A 705 -0.65 7.97 18.36
C GLU A 705 -2.11 8.49 18.25
N GLY A 706 -2.55 9.32 19.18
CA GLY A 706 -3.86 9.97 19.05
C GLY A 706 -5.06 9.16 19.57
N HIS A 707 -4.84 8.09 20.32
CA HIS A 707 -5.89 7.18 20.78
C HIS A 707 -6.67 7.75 21.97
N ILE A 708 -7.53 8.75 21.73
CA ILE A 708 -8.24 9.51 22.77
C ILE A 708 -9.04 8.62 23.74
N ASN A 709 -9.70 7.57 23.23
CA ASN A 709 -10.49 6.65 24.05
C ASN A 709 -9.60 5.88 25.04
N ILE A 710 -8.38 5.48 24.61
CA ILE A 710 -7.39 4.82 25.46
C ILE A 710 -6.81 5.80 26.46
N VAL A 711 -6.48 7.01 26.04
CA VAL A 711 -6.03 8.08 26.94
C VAL A 711 -7.05 8.30 28.05
N GLN A 712 -8.34 8.42 27.71
CA GLN A 712 -9.41 8.57 28.68
C GLN A 712 -9.50 7.35 29.60
N LEU A 713 -9.48 6.14 29.07
CA LEU A 713 -9.53 4.88 29.83
C LEU A 713 -8.37 4.78 30.83
N LEU A 714 -7.14 5.08 30.39
CA LEU A 714 -5.96 5.08 31.26
C LEU A 714 -6.06 6.09 32.38
N ILE A 715 -6.53 7.31 32.09
CA ILE A 715 -6.75 8.37 33.11
C ILE A 715 -7.82 7.94 34.12
N GLU A 716 -8.94 7.37 33.67
CA GLU A 716 -10.01 6.87 34.57
C GLU A 716 -9.50 5.78 35.52
N HIS A 717 -8.48 5.01 35.10
CA HIS A 717 -7.82 3.98 35.93
C HIS A 717 -6.56 4.47 36.66
N GLY A 718 -6.38 5.80 36.75
CA GLY A 718 -5.35 6.41 37.60
C GLY A 718 -3.99 6.55 36.94
N ALA A 719 -3.93 6.63 35.60
CA ALA A 719 -2.70 7.00 34.92
C ALA A 719 -2.28 8.45 35.32
N ASN A 720 -1.00 8.62 35.69
CA ASN A 720 -0.46 9.91 36.05
C ASN A 720 -0.03 10.70 34.81
N ALA A 721 -0.77 11.74 34.47
CA ALA A 721 -0.50 12.60 33.32
C ALA A 721 0.88 13.33 33.38
N ASN A 722 1.54 13.30 34.55
CA ASN A 722 2.81 13.97 34.77
C ASN A 722 4.00 13.00 34.91
N LEU A 723 3.83 11.73 34.47
CA LEU A 723 4.95 10.82 34.36
C LEU A 723 5.95 11.36 33.35
N GLN A 724 7.23 11.29 33.72
CA GLN A 724 8.35 11.72 32.87
C GLN A 724 9.22 10.51 32.51
N GLY A 725 9.67 10.45 31.25
CA GLY A 725 10.52 9.39 30.71
C GLY A 725 10.26 9.17 29.22
N GLY A 726 11.02 8.26 28.61
CA GLY A 726 10.98 8.06 27.15
C GLY A 726 11.47 9.26 26.34
N GLY A 727 11.45 9.14 25.02
CA GLY A 727 11.93 10.18 24.12
C GLY A 727 11.16 11.50 24.19
N TYR A 728 9.84 11.42 24.38
CA TYR A 728 8.96 12.60 24.46
C TYR A 728 8.81 13.18 25.86
N ASN A 729 9.35 12.53 26.89
CA ASN A 729 9.34 12.91 28.30
C ASN A 729 7.94 12.98 28.98
N SER A 730 6.86 13.39 28.32
CA SER A 730 5.50 13.41 28.90
C SER A 730 4.41 13.17 27.85
N ALA A 731 3.23 12.69 28.31
CA ALA A 731 2.06 12.49 27.45
C ALA A 731 1.64 13.79 26.73
N LEU A 732 1.74 14.94 27.43
CA LEU A 732 1.41 16.24 26.86
C LEU A 732 2.38 16.64 25.73
N GLN A 733 3.68 16.35 25.88
CA GLN A 733 4.67 16.58 24.82
C GLN A 733 4.42 15.67 23.63
N ALA A 734 4.14 14.37 23.86
CA ALA A 734 3.81 13.41 22.81
C ALA A 734 2.58 13.82 21.98
N ALA A 735 1.47 14.16 22.65
CA ALA A 735 0.25 14.66 22.00
C ALA A 735 0.47 15.99 21.24
N SER A 736 1.28 16.89 21.82
CA SER A 736 1.59 18.18 21.22
C SER A 736 2.48 18.05 19.98
N TYR A 737 3.36 17.07 19.96
CA TYR A 737 4.22 16.77 18.83
C TYR A 737 3.41 16.31 17.60
N ASN A 738 2.46 15.39 17.79
CA ASN A 738 1.65 14.86 16.68
C ASN A 738 0.36 15.63 16.39
N GLY A 739 0.06 16.70 17.12
CA GLY A 739 -1.06 17.58 16.81
C GLY A 739 -2.42 17.11 17.35
N HIS A 740 -2.44 16.25 18.36
CA HIS A 740 -3.67 15.69 18.93
C HIS A 740 -4.33 16.68 19.91
N GLU A 741 -4.97 17.73 19.39
CA GLU A 741 -5.55 18.82 20.18
C GLU A 741 -6.53 18.34 21.25
N ASN A 742 -7.42 17.41 20.93
CA ASN A 742 -8.39 16.87 21.88
C ASN A 742 -7.72 16.15 23.06
N ILE A 743 -6.60 15.47 22.82
CA ILE A 743 -5.80 14.82 23.86
C ILE A 743 -5.05 15.85 24.70
N VAL A 744 -4.49 16.89 24.08
CA VAL A 744 -3.85 18.01 24.78
C VAL A 744 -4.86 18.65 25.73
N GLN A 745 -6.07 18.95 25.28
CA GLN A 745 -7.16 19.49 26.11
C GLN A 745 -7.52 18.55 27.26
N LEU A 746 -7.67 17.25 26.97
CA LEU A 746 -7.98 16.23 27.97
C LEU A 746 -6.90 16.10 29.05
N LEU A 747 -5.63 16.04 28.66
CA LEU A 747 -4.49 15.95 29.57
C LEU A 747 -4.38 17.19 30.47
N ILE A 748 -4.53 18.39 29.91
CA ILE A 748 -4.53 19.65 30.68
C ILE A 748 -5.68 19.68 31.69
N LYS A 749 -6.89 19.28 31.28
CA LYS A 749 -8.06 19.14 32.15
C LYS A 749 -7.80 18.21 33.35
N HIS A 750 -6.99 17.17 33.14
CA HIS A 750 -6.61 16.22 34.19
C HIS A 750 -5.28 16.56 34.87
N GLY A 751 -4.81 17.81 34.78
CA GLY A 751 -3.69 18.37 35.54
C GLY A 751 -2.31 18.07 34.99
N ALA A 752 -2.18 17.83 33.69
CA ALA A 752 -0.88 17.76 33.04
C ALA A 752 -0.13 19.10 33.17
N ASN A 753 1.15 19.03 33.54
CA ASN A 753 1.99 20.19 33.68
C ASN A 753 2.40 20.76 32.33
N VAL A 754 1.80 21.85 31.90
CA VAL A 754 2.09 22.52 30.61
C VAL A 754 3.54 22.99 30.47
N ASN A 755 4.26 23.12 31.61
CA ASN A 755 5.64 23.55 31.66
C ASN A 755 6.62 22.40 32.02
N ALA A 756 6.19 21.14 31.86
CA ALA A 756 7.08 20.00 32.02
C ALA A 756 8.25 20.08 31.02
N GLN A 757 9.49 19.92 31.54
CA GLN A 757 10.70 20.01 30.72
C GLN A 757 11.45 18.70 30.67
N GLY A 758 12.07 18.42 29.48
CA GLY A 758 12.88 17.24 29.20
C GLY A 758 12.54 16.64 27.84
N GLY A 759 13.15 15.51 27.51
CA GLY A 759 12.99 14.85 26.20
C GLY A 759 13.63 15.62 25.02
N TYR A 760 13.44 15.13 23.81
CA TYR A 760 14.04 15.70 22.60
C TYR A 760 13.65 17.17 22.36
N PHE A 761 12.41 17.54 22.63
CA PHE A 761 11.89 18.86 22.30
C PHE A 761 11.97 19.87 23.44
N GLY A 762 12.29 19.43 24.65
CA GLY A 762 12.35 20.32 25.81
C GLY A 762 11.01 20.58 26.48
N SER A 763 9.94 20.97 25.76
CA SER A 763 8.58 21.21 26.30
C SER A 763 7.49 20.91 25.28
N ALA A 764 6.22 20.82 25.74
CA ALA A 764 5.05 20.66 24.87
C ALA A 764 4.90 21.81 23.87
N LEU A 765 5.19 23.03 24.29
CA LEU A 765 5.13 24.22 23.42
C LEU A 765 6.21 24.16 22.32
N GLN A 766 7.41 23.66 22.63
CA GLN A 766 8.46 23.45 21.62
C GLN A 766 8.09 22.36 20.64
N ALA A 767 7.54 21.23 21.10
CA ALA A 767 7.08 20.14 20.26
C ALA A 767 5.97 20.59 19.27
N ALA A 768 4.95 21.30 19.75
CA ALA A 768 3.89 21.86 18.91
C ALA A 768 4.42 22.91 17.93
N SER A 769 5.36 23.77 18.38
CA SER A 769 5.96 24.82 17.53
C SER A 769 6.84 24.24 16.43
N TYR A 770 7.52 23.11 16.69
CA TYR A 770 8.34 22.40 15.71
C TYR A 770 7.50 21.84 14.55
N ASN A 771 6.36 21.22 14.87
CA ASN A 771 5.51 20.57 13.87
C ASN A 771 4.40 21.48 13.29
N GLY A 772 4.31 22.73 13.70
CA GLY A 772 3.38 23.68 13.09
C GLY A 772 1.93 23.59 13.60
N HIS A 773 1.70 23.05 14.80
CA HIS A 773 0.35 22.89 15.36
C HIS A 773 -0.13 24.19 16.04
N GLU A 774 -0.57 25.16 15.22
CA GLU A 774 -0.94 26.50 15.65
C GLU A 774 -2.01 26.51 16.76
N ASN A 775 -3.09 25.71 16.61
CA ASN A 775 -4.14 25.62 17.63
C ASN A 775 -3.61 25.14 18.98
N ILE A 776 -2.70 24.16 18.97
CA ILE A 776 -2.08 23.64 20.21
C ILE A 776 -1.13 24.67 20.82
N VAL A 777 -0.35 25.38 19.99
CA VAL A 777 0.51 26.49 20.45
C VAL A 777 -0.33 27.55 21.15
N GLN A 778 -1.43 27.98 20.52
CA GLN A 778 -2.36 28.93 21.11
C GLN A 778 -2.95 28.42 22.43
N LEU A 779 -3.45 27.19 22.44
CA LEU A 779 -4.01 26.57 23.64
C LEU A 779 -2.99 26.47 24.78
N LEU A 780 -1.77 26.02 24.51
CA LEU A 780 -0.72 25.92 25.54
C LEU A 780 -0.34 27.28 26.12
N ILE A 781 -0.25 28.32 25.28
CA ILE A 781 -0.01 29.69 25.73
C ILE A 781 -1.14 30.20 26.65
N GLU A 782 -2.40 29.97 26.24
CA GLU A 782 -3.59 30.31 27.06
C GLU A 782 -3.61 29.61 28.43
N GLN A 783 -3.07 28.37 28.47
CA GLN A 783 -2.92 27.58 29.70
C GLN A 783 -1.63 27.91 30.47
N GLY A 784 -0.89 28.96 30.08
CA GLY A 784 0.27 29.45 30.79
C GLY A 784 1.58 28.73 30.49
N ALA A 785 1.73 28.19 29.31
CA ALA A 785 3.02 27.68 28.87
C ALA A 785 4.06 28.82 28.79
N ASN A 786 5.29 28.52 29.19
CA ASN A 786 6.37 29.49 29.12
C ASN A 786 6.88 29.63 27.69
N VAL A 787 6.54 30.71 27.00
CA VAL A 787 6.95 31.01 25.63
C VAL A 787 8.48 31.15 25.46
N ASN A 788 9.21 31.32 26.57
CA ASN A 788 10.67 31.41 26.62
C ASN A 788 11.29 30.18 27.32
N ALA A 789 10.57 29.02 27.29
CA ALA A 789 11.12 27.77 27.82
C ALA A 789 12.40 27.43 27.07
N GLN A 790 13.44 26.98 27.81
CA GLN A 790 14.72 26.59 27.23
C GLN A 790 15.01 25.10 27.47
N GLY A 791 15.68 24.44 26.52
CA GLY A 791 16.06 23.03 26.60
C GLY A 791 15.70 22.27 25.33
N GLY A 792 16.06 20.99 25.27
CA GLY A 792 15.93 20.17 24.06
C GLY A 792 16.85 20.63 22.91
N ASP A 793 16.74 19.99 21.77
CA ASP A 793 17.62 20.20 20.61
C ASP A 793 17.50 21.60 20.01
N TYR A 794 16.30 22.21 20.08
CA TYR A 794 15.98 23.52 19.52
C TYR A 794 16.05 24.69 20.51
N ASP A 795 16.34 24.39 21.78
CA ASP A 795 16.46 25.33 22.88
C ASP A 795 15.21 26.21 23.20
N SER A 796 14.45 26.70 22.19
CA SER A 796 13.23 27.49 22.46
C SER A 796 12.12 27.21 21.42
N PRO A 797 10.82 27.49 21.81
CA PRO A 797 9.69 27.37 20.87
C PRO A 797 9.87 28.23 19.62
N LEU A 798 10.42 29.45 19.78
CA LEU A 798 10.67 30.35 18.66
C LEU A 798 11.74 29.80 17.70
N GLN A 799 12.78 29.15 18.21
CA GLN A 799 13.80 28.50 17.38
C GLN A 799 13.21 27.30 16.64
N ALA A 800 12.40 26.49 17.31
CA ALA A 800 11.74 25.31 16.72
C ALA A 800 10.81 25.72 15.55
N ALA A 801 9.93 26.71 15.75
CA ALA A 801 9.05 27.24 14.71
C ALA A 801 9.82 27.88 13.54
N SER A 802 10.90 28.64 13.88
CA SER A 802 11.73 29.33 12.88
C SER A 802 12.52 28.38 12.01
N TYR A 803 12.95 27.25 12.55
CA TYR A 803 13.67 26.20 11.83
C TYR A 803 12.79 25.53 10.76
N ASN A 804 11.52 25.24 11.10
CA ASN A 804 10.59 24.55 10.20
C ASN A 804 9.71 25.48 9.35
N GLY A 805 9.85 26.79 9.47
CA GLY A 805 9.16 27.74 8.60
C GLY A 805 7.74 28.08 8.98
N HIS A 806 7.33 27.87 10.22
CA HIS A 806 5.97 28.12 10.71
C HIS A 806 5.74 29.59 11.06
N GLU A 807 5.55 30.43 10.04
CA GLU A 807 5.47 31.89 10.16
C GLU A 807 4.38 32.36 11.12
N ASN A 808 3.15 31.79 11.05
CA ASN A 808 2.06 32.12 11.97
C ASN A 808 2.43 31.86 13.44
N ILE A 809 3.11 30.73 13.71
CA ILE A 809 3.54 30.39 15.06
C ILE A 809 4.66 31.35 15.54
N VAL A 810 5.60 31.70 14.67
CA VAL A 810 6.64 32.68 14.96
C VAL A 810 5.98 34.02 15.36
N GLN A 811 5.01 34.48 14.58
CA GLN A 811 4.25 35.70 14.88
C GLN A 811 3.53 35.59 16.23
N LEU A 812 2.78 34.48 16.44
CA LEU A 812 2.04 34.24 17.67
C LEU A 812 2.94 34.23 18.92
N LEU A 813 4.08 33.53 18.84
CA LEU A 813 5.04 33.50 19.96
C LEU A 813 5.60 34.89 20.28
N ILE A 814 5.93 35.69 19.28
CA ILE A 814 6.42 37.05 19.44
C ILE A 814 5.35 37.94 20.08
N GLU A 815 4.10 37.84 19.63
CA GLU A 815 2.97 38.59 20.21
C GLU A 815 2.75 38.28 21.70
N HIS A 816 3.09 37.07 22.14
CA HIS A 816 3.00 36.63 23.53
C HIS A 816 4.34 36.78 24.29
N GLY A 817 5.29 37.56 23.76
CA GLY A 817 6.50 37.96 24.48
C GLY A 817 7.67 36.99 24.36
N ALA A 818 7.75 36.20 23.28
CA ALA A 818 8.96 35.41 23.01
C ALA A 818 10.15 36.34 22.78
N ASN A 819 11.27 36.05 23.42
CA ASN A 819 12.49 36.80 23.24
C ASN A 819 13.20 36.38 21.95
N VAL A 820 13.18 37.22 20.93
CA VAL A 820 13.77 36.99 19.61
C VAL A 820 15.29 36.78 19.63
N ASN A 821 15.95 37.17 20.72
CA ASN A 821 17.40 37.10 20.89
C ASN A 821 17.86 36.00 21.87
N VAL A 822 17.00 35.00 22.15
CA VAL A 822 17.43 33.81 22.90
C VAL A 822 18.54 33.12 22.15
N GLN A 823 19.59 32.72 22.87
CA GLN A 823 20.73 31.99 22.34
C GLN A 823 20.87 30.65 23.08
N GLY A 824 21.04 29.60 22.33
CA GLY A 824 21.23 28.24 22.84
C GLY A 824 20.97 27.19 21.76
N GLY A 825 21.05 25.93 22.16
CA GLY A 825 20.83 24.80 21.26
C GLY A 825 21.83 24.70 20.12
N SER A 826 21.61 23.71 19.26
CA SER A 826 22.48 23.43 18.10
C SER A 826 22.46 24.55 17.05
N TRP A 827 21.37 25.26 16.93
CA TRP A 827 21.16 26.30 15.89
C TRP A 827 21.53 27.71 16.34
N GLY A 828 21.78 27.96 17.63
CA GLY A 828 22.26 29.22 18.17
C GLY A 828 21.18 30.24 18.42
N SER A 829 20.33 30.64 17.45
CA SER A 829 19.20 31.54 17.61
C SER A 829 18.08 31.28 16.58
N ALA A 830 16.89 31.82 16.81
CA ALA A 830 15.77 31.73 15.87
C ALA A 830 16.13 32.27 14.48
N LEU A 831 16.85 33.41 14.46
CA LEU A 831 17.32 34.00 13.20
C LEU A 831 18.32 33.10 12.45
N GLN A 832 19.22 32.41 13.16
CA GLN A 832 20.15 31.45 12.55
C GLN A 832 19.36 30.19 12.03
N ALA A 833 18.41 29.68 12.80
CA ALA A 833 17.57 28.56 12.44
C ALA A 833 16.76 28.83 11.15
N ALA A 834 16.09 29.99 11.07
CA ALA A 834 15.37 30.39 9.86
C ALA A 834 16.31 30.64 8.67
N SER A 835 17.52 31.18 8.92
CA SER A 835 18.48 31.50 7.86
C SER A 835 19.11 30.26 7.22
N VAL A 836 19.38 29.20 7.99
CA VAL A 836 19.91 27.95 7.46
C VAL A 836 18.89 27.19 6.62
N LYS A 837 17.60 27.29 6.96
CA LYS A 837 16.51 26.62 6.23
C LYS A 837 15.93 27.45 5.08
N GLY A 838 16.36 28.69 4.91
CA GLY A 838 15.93 29.53 3.80
C GLY A 838 14.58 30.23 3.98
N HIS A 839 14.06 30.32 5.19
CA HIS A 839 12.74 30.93 5.49
C HIS A 839 12.83 32.46 5.49
N GLY A 840 12.88 33.08 4.29
CA GLY A 840 13.10 34.51 4.12
C GLY A 840 12.08 35.41 4.80
N SER A 841 10.79 35.05 4.79
CA SER A 841 9.72 35.82 5.48
C SER A 841 9.93 35.85 7.00
N ILE A 842 10.31 34.70 7.59
CA ILE A 842 10.62 34.62 9.03
C ILE A 842 11.90 35.40 9.37
N VAL A 843 12.93 35.32 8.51
CA VAL A 843 14.15 36.16 8.70
C VAL A 843 13.81 37.63 8.71
N GLN A 844 12.98 38.11 7.77
CA GLN A 844 12.52 39.47 7.71
C GLN A 844 11.72 39.87 8.98
N LEU A 845 10.74 39.02 9.36
CA LEU A 845 9.93 39.22 10.54
C LEU A 845 10.78 39.34 11.82
N LEU A 846 11.71 38.40 12.03
CA LEU A 846 12.58 38.42 13.21
C LEU A 846 13.45 39.70 13.28
N ILE A 847 13.99 40.14 12.14
CA ILE A 847 14.77 41.39 12.06
C ILE A 847 13.89 42.59 12.38
N GLU A 848 12.68 42.67 11.86
CA GLU A 848 11.72 43.74 12.17
C GLU A 848 11.35 43.78 13.65
N GLN A 849 11.33 42.62 14.32
CA GLN A 849 11.09 42.50 15.77
C GLN A 849 12.38 42.65 16.60
N GLY A 850 13.48 43.11 16.00
CA GLY A 850 14.71 43.46 16.69
C GLY A 850 15.67 42.32 16.97
N ALA A 851 15.65 41.26 16.16
CA ALA A 851 16.65 40.20 16.24
C ALA A 851 18.04 40.73 15.85
N ASN A 852 19.03 40.39 16.66
CA ASN A 852 20.41 40.81 16.42
C ASN A 852 21.02 40.00 15.26
N VAL A 853 21.21 40.64 14.10
CA VAL A 853 21.80 40.01 12.87
C VAL A 853 23.23 39.54 13.07
N ASN A 854 23.93 40.08 14.06
CA ASN A 854 25.34 39.79 14.40
C ASN A 854 25.48 38.82 15.59
N VAL A 855 24.41 38.08 15.92
CA VAL A 855 24.48 37.06 16.95
C VAL A 855 25.54 35.99 16.58
N GLN A 856 26.34 35.61 17.61
CA GLN A 856 27.33 34.55 17.43
C GLN A 856 27.04 33.39 18.36
N GLY A 857 27.18 32.17 17.86
CA GLY A 857 26.94 30.92 18.58
C GLY A 857 26.38 29.83 17.67
N GLY A 858 26.01 28.70 18.23
CA GLY A 858 25.51 27.55 17.51
C GLY A 858 26.55 26.93 16.56
N TYR A 859 26.12 25.90 15.82
CA TYR A 859 26.97 25.11 14.94
C TYR A 859 27.65 25.92 13.82
N PHE A 860 26.95 26.90 13.24
CA PHE A 860 27.44 27.69 12.11
C PHE A 860 28.25 28.94 12.50
N GLY A 861 28.16 29.38 13.74
CA GLY A 861 28.87 30.54 14.25
C GLY A 861 28.14 31.87 14.10
N SER A 862 27.66 32.26 12.92
CA SER A 862 26.84 33.46 12.71
C SER A 862 25.64 33.23 11.79
N THR A 863 24.66 34.12 11.81
CA THR A 863 23.49 34.08 10.91
C THR A 863 23.89 34.10 9.45
N LEU A 864 24.89 34.92 9.10
CA LEU A 864 25.36 35.01 7.72
C LEU A 864 26.06 33.70 7.26
N GLN A 865 26.80 33.03 8.16
CA GLN A 865 27.40 31.71 7.87
C GLN A 865 26.31 30.64 7.67
N ALA A 866 25.27 30.63 8.48
CA ALA A 866 24.12 29.71 8.37
C ALA A 866 23.40 29.84 7.01
N ALA A 867 23.10 31.06 6.57
CA ALA A 867 22.51 31.33 5.26
C ALA A 867 23.45 30.97 4.09
N SER A 868 24.78 31.20 4.29
CA SER A 868 25.77 31.00 3.22
C SER A 868 26.07 29.54 2.92
N VAL A 869 26.01 28.64 3.92
CA VAL A 869 26.33 27.21 3.73
C VAL A 869 25.29 26.49 2.86
N GLU A 870 24.04 26.91 2.90
CA GLU A 870 22.93 26.33 2.12
C GLU A 870 22.66 27.10 0.81
N GLY A 871 23.36 28.22 0.58
CA GLY A 871 23.26 28.98 -0.67
C GLY A 871 22.06 29.92 -0.75
N HIS A 872 21.50 30.37 0.38
CA HIS A 872 20.34 31.26 0.40
C HIS A 872 20.68 32.73 0.09
N GLY A 873 20.95 33.04 -1.18
CA GLY A 873 21.46 34.35 -1.65
C GLY A 873 20.58 35.51 -1.25
N ASN A 874 19.26 35.39 -1.32
CA ASN A 874 18.32 36.45 -0.92
C ASN A 874 18.44 36.81 0.57
N ILE A 875 18.60 35.77 1.43
CA ILE A 875 18.78 35.97 2.88
C ILE A 875 20.15 36.57 3.17
N VAL A 876 21.19 36.09 2.48
CA VAL A 876 22.55 36.68 2.59
C VAL A 876 22.52 38.16 2.25
N GLN A 877 21.86 38.54 1.16
CA GLN A 877 21.70 39.93 0.76
C GLN A 877 20.96 40.76 1.82
N LEU A 878 19.82 40.23 2.28
CA LEU A 878 19.01 40.87 3.33
C LEU A 878 19.83 41.10 4.61
N LEU A 879 20.53 40.08 5.10
CA LEU A 879 21.34 40.17 6.30
C LEU A 879 22.46 41.23 6.17
N ILE A 880 23.09 41.33 5.02
CA ILE A 880 24.12 42.33 4.75
C ILE A 880 23.52 43.74 4.74
N GLU A 881 22.38 43.95 4.11
CA GLU A 881 21.63 45.21 4.10
C GLU A 881 21.23 45.67 5.53
N GLN A 882 20.96 44.71 6.42
CA GLN A 882 20.65 44.93 7.83
C GLN A 882 21.90 45.01 8.72
N GLY A 883 23.11 45.11 8.13
CA GLY A 883 24.33 45.34 8.86
C GLY A 883 25.02 44.10 9.44
N ALA A 884 24.81 42.93 8.85
CA ALA A 884 25.56 41.75 9.23
C ALA A 884 27.05 41.91 8.95
N ASN A 885 27.88 41.49 9.90
CA ASN A 885 29.33 41.51 9.75
C ASN A 885 29.76 40.41 8.76
N VAL A 886 30.09 40.81 7.53
CA VAL A 886 30.50 39.90 6.42
C VAL A 886 31.75 39.09 6.79
N ASN A 887 32.58 39.62 7.70
CA ASN A 887 33.83 39.00 8.15
C ASN A 887 33.74 38.42 9.57
N ALA A 888 32.51 38.11 10.08
CA ALA A 888 32.31 37.45 11.35
C ALA A 888 33.04 36.09 11.34
N GLN A 889 33.74 35.79 12.42
CA GLN A 889 34.51 34.52 12.55
C GLN A 889 33.92 33.66 13.66
N GLY A 890 33.94 32.35 13.48
CA GLY A 890 33.49 31.33 14.42
C GLY A 890 32.78 30.16 13.74
N GLY A 891 32.29 29.20 14.51
CA GLY A 891 31.58 28.03 14.03
C GLY A 891 32.42 27.08 13.17
N LYS A 892 31.75 26.12 12.53
CA LYS A 892 32.37 25.04 11.73
C LYS A 892 33.22 25.58 10.57
N TYR A 893 32.84 26.69 9.92
CA TYR A 893 33.44 27.16 8.66
C TYR A 893 34.29 28.42 8.78
N ALA A 894 34.56 28.87 9.98
CA ALA A 894 35.33 30.07 10.29
C ALA A 894 34.77 31.41 9.73
N SER A 895 34.26 31.48 8.49
CA SER A 895 33.63 32.66 7.89
C SER A 895 32.51 32.31 6.92
N ALA A 896 31.62 33.30 6.62
CA ALA A 896 30.52 33.12 5.66
C ALA A 896 31.05 32.73 4.25
N LEU A 897 32.14 33.32 3.80
CA LEU A 897 32.74 33.01 2.53
C LEU A 897 33.31 31.58 2.51
N GLN A 898 33.94 31.12 3.61
CA GLN A 898 34.37 29.72 3.73
C GLN A 898 33.20 28.77 3.79
N ALA A 899 32.10 29.10 4.49
CA ALA A 899 30.89 28.30 4.53
C ALA A 899 30.34 28.03 3.11
N ALA A 900 30.23 29.06 2.27
CA ALA A 900 29.77 28.93 0.90
C ALA A 900 30.77 28.15 0.01
N LEU A 901 32.08 28.30 0.21
CA LEU A 901 33.12 27.63 -0.58
C LEU A 901 33.33 26.16 -0.19
N GLN A 902 33.18 25.83 1.07
CA GLN A 902 33.43 24.49 1.65
C GLN A 902 32.16 23.74 2.00
N SER A 903 31.02 24.22 1.55
CA SER A 903 29.73 23.51 1.79
C SER A 903 29.86 22.06 1.34
N ASP A 904 29.42 21.14 2.18
CA ASP A 904 29.39 19.68 1.89
C ASP A 904 28.61 19.38 0.60
N LEU A 905 27.71 20.30 0.20
CA LEU A 905 26.99 20.25 -1.07
C LEU A 905 27.92 20.34 -2.31
N ARG A 906 29.15 20.85 -2.17
CA ARG A 906 30.14 20.85 -3.24
C ARG A 906 30.95 19.56 -3.31
N ASN A 907 31.00 18.77 -2.23
CA ASN A 907 31.92 17.64 -2.08
C ASN A 907 31.25 16.27 -2.24
N THR A 908 29.95 16.18 -2.24
CA THR A 908 29.21 14.89 -2.30
C THR A 908 28.54 14.70 -3.65
N MET A 909 29.08 13.77 -4.43
CA MET A 909 28.57 13.10 -5.63
C MET A 909 29.00 13.67 -7.01
N PRO A 910 29.41 12.80 -7.94
CA PRO A 910 29.67 13.16 -9.31
C PRO A 910 28.42 13.05 -10.20
N ASN A 911 28.14 14.11 -10.94
CA ASN A 911 27.61 14.19 -12.32
C ASN A 911 26.20 13.67 -12.70
N TYR A 912 25.25 13.34 -11.84
CA TYR A 912 23.92 12.94 -12.35
C TYR A 912 22.74 13.46 -11.50
N ALA A 913 22.40 14.76 -11.54
CA ALA A 913 21.03 15.24 -11.30
C ALA A 913 20.90 16.77 -11.53
N ARG A 914 19.85 17.21 -12.20
CA ARG A 914 19.49 18.64 -12.39
C ARG A 914 19.42 19.48 -11.10
N PRO A 915 18.97 18.97 -9.93
CA PRO A 915 18.98 19.76 -8.69
C PRO A 915 20.37 20.13 -8.17
N TYR A 916 21.41 19.38 -8.52
CA TYR A 916 22.79 19.65 -8.10
C TYR A 916 23.38 20.93 -8.73
N ASN A 917 23.10 21.16 -10.01
CA ASN A 917 23.61 22.34 -10.73
C ASN A 917 22.97 23.64 -10.22
N GLU A 918 21.69 23.63 -9.87
CA GLU A 918 20.99 24.81 -9.32
C GLU A 918 21.52 25.18 -7.93
N ARG A 919 21.82 24.19 -7.09
CA ARG A 919 22.43 24.42 -5.76
C ARG A 919 23.84 24.97 -5.84
N ILE A 920 24.69 24.47 -6.75
CA ILE A 920 26.03 25.05 -6.98
C ILE A 920 25.91 26.49 -7.47
N GLN A 921 24.99 26.77 -8.38
CA GLN A 921 24.75 28.11 -8.88
C GLN A 921 24.27 29.07 -7.77
N SER A 922 23.45 28.60 -6.83
CA SER A 922 23.05 29.36 -5.63
C SER A 922 24.24 29.66 -4.74
N LEU A 923 25.12 28.70 -4.49
CA LEU A 923 26.37 28.90 -3.72
C LEU A 923 27.35 29.86 -4.42
N ASP A 924 27.46 29.76 -5.73
CA ASP A 924 28.30 30.70 -6.50
C ASP A 924 27.77 32.13 -6.45
N ASN A 925 26.44 32.30 -6.50
CA ASN A 925 25.79 33.59 -6.29
C ASN A 925 26.08 34.16 -4.89
N VAL A 926 25.99 33.31 -3.84
CA VAL A 926 26.34 33.72 -2.46
C VAL A 926 27.80 34.13 -2.37
N VAL A 927 28.73 33.40 -2.97
CA VAL A 927 30.17 33.76 -3.02
C VAL A 927 30.36 35.11 -3.68
N GLN A 928 29.64 35.38 -4.77
CA GLN A 928 29.69 36.66 -5.45
C GLN A 928 29.21 37.80 -4.57
N ILE A 929 28.03 37.65 -3.97
CA ILE A 929 27.43 38.65 -3.04
C ILE A 929 28.38 38.97 -1.88
N LEU A 930 28.94 37.94 -1.25
CA LEU A 930 29.87 38.12 -0.15
C LEU A 930 31.15 38.88 -0.58
N ARG A 931 31.74 38.58 -1.75
CA ARG A 931 32.91 39.25 -2.29
C ARG A 931 32.61 40.72 -2.61
N GLU A 932 31.51 41.00 -3.26
CA GLU A 932 31.07 42.37 -3.59
C GLU A 932 30.87 43.22 -2.32
N ASN A 933 30.49 42.60 -1.18
CA ASN A 933 30.32 43.27 0.10
C ASN A 933 31.57 43.19 1.03
N GLY A 934 32.73 42.85 0.49
CA GLY A 934 34.00 42.96 1.19
C GLY A 934 34.37 41.78 2.10
N ALA A 935 33.89 40.57 1.79
CA ALA A 935 34.38 39.36 2.44
C ALA A 935 35.88 39.15 2.19
N ARG A 936 36.62 38.89 3.26
CA ARG A 936 38.06 38.60 3.17
C ARG A 936 38.25 37.18 2.65
N GLU A 937 39.12 37.03 1.65
CA GLU A 937 39.50 35.70 1.17
C GLU A 937 40.16 34.88 2.29
N PRO A 938 39.92 33.55 2.34
CA PRO A 938 40.59 32.69 3.28
C PRO A 938 42.10 32.83 3.17
N VAL A 939 42.77 33.04 4.27
CA VAL A 939 44.24 33.02 4.26
C VAL A 939 44.64 31.56 3.97
N ASP A 940 45.36 31.37 2.89
CA ASP A 940 45.91 30.05 2.49
C ASP A 940 46.94 29.65 3.53
N THR A 941 46.53 29.05 4.61
CA THR A 941 47.42 28.36 5.56
C THR A 941 47.80 27.07 4.87
N GLY A 942 48.90 27.15 4.09
CA GLY A 942 49.52 26.02 3.42
C GLY A 942 49.56 24.81 4.33
N SER A 943 49.14 23.70 3.76
CA SER A 943 49.25 22.31 4.23
C SER A 943 49.92 22.14 5.59
N ILE A 944 49.18 22.07 6.67
CA ILE A 944 49.67 21.46 7.89
C ILE A 944 49.46 19.97 7.73
N SER A 945 50.57 19.27 7.58
CA SER A 945 50.76 17.85 7.55
C SER A 945 49.97 17.14 8.63
N GLU A 946 49.31 16.05 8.23
CA GLU A 946 48.97 14.95 9.09
C GLU A 946 50.15 14.58 9.99
N SER A 947 50.03 14.85 11.27
CA SER A 947 50.75 14.09 12.29
C SER A 947 50.13 14.29 13.64
N THR A 948 49.84 13.16 14.27
CA THR A 948 49.36 12.94 15.64
C THR A 948 47.86 13.00 15.86
N ALA A 949 47.16 11.91 15.53
CA ALA A 949 46.03 11.43 16.25
C ALA A 949 46.52 10.21 17.06
N SER A 950 46.75 10.39 18.30
CA SER A 950 46.84 9.32 19.30
C SER A 950 45.48 9.15 19.94
N GLU A 951 44.97 7.94 19.82
CA GLU A 951 44.09 7.20 20.73
C GLU A 951 43.43 8.01 21.87
N GLU A 952 42.11 8.18 21.77
CA GLU A 952 41.23 8.07 22.93
C GLU A 952 39.77 7.83 22.47
N SER A 953 39.31 6.64 22.86
CA SER A 953 37.94 6.18 23.14
C SER A 953 36.89 6.16 22.01
N ASP A 954 36.68 4.96 21.47
CA ASP A 954 35.39 4.38 21.11
C ASP A 954 34.39 4.65 22.24
N ASP A 955 33.36 5.45 21.89
CA ASP A 955 32.02 5.40 22.48
C ASP A 955 31.18 6.59 21.96
N GLU A 956 30.71 6.48 20.70
CA GLU A 956 29.56 7.25 20.19
C GLU A 956 29.16 6.76 18.79
N GLN A 957 28.63 5.54 18.74
CA GLN A 957 27.84 5.07 17.61
C GLN A 957 26.58 4.38 18.12
N ALA A 958 25.61 5.17 18.55
CA ALA A 958 24.22 4.76 18.69
C ALA A 958 23.36 6.01 18.93
N ALA A 959 23.00 6.75 17.85
CA ALA A 959 21.80 7.57 17.76
C ALA A 959 21.82 8.42 16.48
N VAL A 960 21.39 7.85 15.37
CA VAL A 960 20.64 8.55 14.33
C VAL A 960 19.54 7.60 13.83
#